data_51cf72f3921e0d67241e3312b7ec223f
#
_entry.id   51cf72f3921e0d67241e3312b7ec223f
#
_cell.length_a   1.000
_cell.length_b   1.000
_cell.length_c   1.000
_cell.angle_alpha   90.00
_cell.angle_beta   90.00
_cell.angle_gamma   90.00
#
_symmetry.space_group_name_H-M   'P 1'
#
loop_
_entity.id
_entity.type
_entity.pdbx_description
1 polymer ?
#
loop_
_entity_poly.entity_id
_entity_poly.type
_entity_poly.pdbx_seq_one_letter_code
_entity_poly.pdbx_strand_id
1 'polypeptide(L)'
;TLSWPAFGSSGNYVISRGGSRLATDFVAVDSTSKLTFTDTKANVDKYENYYRINRNGISILLSLENQIFGDNMYFYDRKYENVEAARNEINSHFSAIGRSGANGEWTTKRQAYYFKKNVKGQTYDPGGTGSASSPTANAIELGFYAHIGGLGKVPADVKLGAIFTRPHLSGGANATCTFWRSMENVAVMRDFAWTVSQSTSARRMLIESTSKYISDVGTNNFWGSGGFFADTHYSSARPNWGGQQQWYTRNTVFPSGTGAMGGSYNMVWQGCINPPAADNANSPIATTPIIREKPFLFIDDDGEYKVFVPAWQKDRVGVSWSSATMGKGKIQDLLADWYVAKEGDTDVELNNALKAGKNIFFTPGHYALNAPIQVNRKDAILLGAGIASVTLEPTEKNKWGCIYADDKDGIIIAGLLMDSFNSTTYQIRVGGEDANADHAANPILLTDITCRVGGVQSKNIEIHASMQINSNNVVGDHFWLWRADHGTQRGGNARWLRDRCKNGLIVTGDEVTLYALFAEHYQEYEVLWLGERGRTYFLQNEPPYDAPNQASWSSQGGRVNGYAAFKLANHVKEHHSIGMGSYAVFTGTDGNVNKSNGFEAPNSPKVKLEKMCITRFSGPGNIQNVINGIGGSTATGVKRVALYTNGDGKQPYDEEFDLPNRESYPVRH
;
A
#
# COMPACT_ATOMS: atom_id res chain seq x y z
N THR A 1 -26.75 13.97 22.48
CA THR A 1 -27.02 15.33 21.96
C THR A 1 -26.25 15.51 20.66
N LEU A 2 -26.94 16.03 19.65
CA LEU A 2 -26.40 16.37 18.34
C LEU A 2 -26.18 17.88 18.25
N SER A 3 -25.18 18.32 17.49
CA SER A 3 -25.00 19.72 17.12
C SER A 3 -24.60 19.81 15.64
N TRP A 4 -24.96 20.91 14.99
CA TRP A 4 -24.65 21.14 13.58
C TRP A 4 -24.41 22.63 13.29
N PRO A 5 -23.66 22.99 12.23
CA PRO A 5 -23.51 24.37 11.81
C PRO A 5 -24.83 24.92 11.25
N ALA A 6 -25.00 26.22 11.31
CA ALA A 6 -26.16 26.86 10.68
C ALA A 6 -26.13 26.71 9.15
N PHE A 7 -27.25 26.29 8.55
CA PHE A 7 -27.40 26.20 7.11
C PHE A 7 -28.86 26.54 6.70
N GLY A 8 -29.09 26.88 5.44
CA GLY A 8 -30.38 27.31 4.94
C GLY A 8 -30.74 28.74 5.38
N SER A 9 -31.73 29.37 4.75
CA SER A 9 -32.00 30.81 4.88
C SER A 9 -33.05 31.18 5.95
N SER A 10 -33.99 30.28 6.28
CA SER A 10 -35.07 30.57 7.25
C SER A 10 -35.81 29.27 7.64
N GLY A 11 -36.66 29.32 8.66
CA GLY A 11 -37.47 28.19 9.14
C GLY A 11 -36.77 27.32 10.18
N ASN A 12 -37.47 26.31 10.67
CA ASN A 12 -36.95 25.35 11.61
C ASN A 12 -36.14 24.25 10.91
N TYR A 13 -35.21 23.64 11.64
CA TYR A 13 -34.57 22.39 11.26
C TYR A 13 -35.52 21.23 11.55
N VAL A 14 -35.83 20.43 10.56
CA VAL A 14 -36.58 19.18 10.73
C VAL A 14 -35.58 18.05 10.92
N ILE A 15 -35.68 17.34 12.03
CA ILE A 15 -34.79 16.26 12.41
C ILE A 15 -35.51 14.94 12.22
N SER A 16 -34.95 14.07 11.40
CA SER A 16 -35.48 12.72 11.18
C SER A 16 -34.42 11.69 11.55
N ARG A 17 -34.82 10.57 12.15
CA ARG A 17 -33.93 9.48 12.56
C ARG A 17 -34.17 8.24 11.70
N GLY A 18 -33.10 7.58 11.28
CA GLY A 18 -33.08 6.28 10.63
C GLY A 18 -32.05 5.37 11.28
N GLY A 19 -32.10 4.08 10.99
CA GLY A 19 -31.18 3.07 11.56
C GLY A 19 -29.83 2.98 10.84
N SER A 20 -29.71 3.54 9.64
CA SER A 20 -28.47 3.52 8.88
C SER A 20 -28.33 4.76 7.97
N ARG A 21 -27.18 4.93 7.37
CA ARG A 21 -26.83 6.00 6.40
C ARG A 21 -27.81 6.04 5.21
N LEU A 22 -28.13 4.89 4.65
CA LEU A 22 -28.98 4.73 3.45
C LEU A 22 -30.40 4.31 3.76
N ALA A 23 -30.83 4.37 5.04
CA ALA A 23 -32.20 4.05 5.40
C ALA A 23 -33.20 4.88 4.58
N THR A 24 -34.25 4.23 4.10
CA THR A 24 -35.34 4.86 3.35
C THR A 24 -36.44 5.34 4.28
N ASP A 25 -36.45 4.89 5.52
CA ASP A 25 -37.49 5.05 6.53
C ASP A 25 -37.12 6.07 7.62
N PHE A 26 -36.48 7.18 7.24
CA PHE A 26 -36.23 8.27 8.17
C PHE A 26 -37.55 8.84 8.71
N VAL A 27 -37.74 8.71 10.01
CA VAL A 27 -38.92 9.20 10.71
C VAL A 27 -38.62 10.53 11.39
N ALA A 28 -39.47 11.53 11.18
CA ALA A 28 -39.33 12.82 11.84
C ALA A 28 -39.46 12.65 13.37
N VAL A 29 -38.48 13.16 14.09
CA VAL A 29 -38.40 13.05 15.56
C VAL A 29 -38.55 14.41 16.26
N ASP A 30 -38.19 15.51 15.57
CA ASP A 30 -38.34 16.87 16.10
C ASP A 30 -38.26 17.94 15.01
N SER A 31 -38.60 19.19 15.42
CA SER A 31 -38.39 20.39 14.62
C SER A 31 -37.96 21.53 15.53
N THR A 32 -36.81 22.13 15.29
CA THR A 32 -36.23 23.15 16.17
C THR A 32 -35.56 24.30 15.40
N SER A 33 -35.56 25.49 15.99
CA SER A 33 -34.76 26.61 15.51
C SER A 33 -33.33 26.61 16.06
N LYS A 34 -33.03 25.74 17.03
CA LYS A 34 -31.70 25.60 17.67
C LYS A 34 -30.75 24.79 16.78
N LEU A 35 -29.46 24.96 17.01
CA LEU A 35 -28.40 24.20 16.36
C LEU A 35 -28.01 22.92 17.13
N THR A 36 -28.86 22.52 18.10
CA THR A 36 -28.65 21.32 18.92
C THR A 36 -29.97 20.60 19.17
N PHE A 37 -29.89 19.28 19.29
CA PHE A 37 -31.03 18.41 19.61
C PHE A 37 -30.57 17.24 20.48
N THR A 38 -31.39 16.85 21.46
CA THR A 38 -31.14 15.65 22.26
C THR A 38 -32.29 14.66 22.04
N ASP A 39 -31.99 13.52 21.43
CA ASP A 39 -32.92 12.43 21.23
C ASP A 39 -32.95 11.54 22.48
N THR A 40 -34.08 11.57 23.18
CA THR A 40 -34.32 10.73 24.35
C THR A 40 -34.89 9.35 24.00
N LYS A 41 -35.19 9.11 22.72
CA LYS A 41 -35.75 7.87 22.18
C LYS A 41 -34.81 7.21 21.19
N ALA A 42 -33.53 7.51 21.26
CA ALA A 42 -32.51 6.90 20.40
C ALA A 42 -32.49 5.37 20.58
N ASN A 43 -32.05 4.65 19.51
CA ASN A 43 -31.84 3.21 19.59
C ASN A 43 -30.80 2.87 20.66
N VAL A 44 -30.94 1.70 21.27
CA VAL A 44 -30.02 1.21 22.30
C VAL A 44 -28.60 1.09 21.73
N ASP A 45 -28.45 0.57 20.51
CA ASP A 45 -27.19 0.62 19.80
C ASP A 45 -26.93 2.06 19.31
N LYS A 46 -25.93 2.69 19.90
CA LYS A 46 -25.57 4.08 19.62
C LYS A 46 -25.12 4.31 18.18
N TYR A 47 -24.59 3.27 17.50
CA TYR A 47 -24.13 3.32 16.11
C TYR A 47 -25.25 3.08 15.09
N GLU A 48 -26.45 2.74 15.55
CA GLU A 48 -27.66 2.61 14.73
C GLU A 48 -28.52 3.89 14.71
N ASN A 49 -27.98 5.03 15.11
CA ASN A 49 -28.70 6.30 15.11
C ASN A 49 -28.13 7.27 14.09
N TYR A 50 -28.80 7.36 12.96
CA TYR A 50 -28.51 8.31 11.89
C TYR A 50 -29.57 9.41 11.86
N TYR A 51 -29.14 10.66 11.82
CA TYR A 51 -30.04 11.81 11.84
C TYR A 51 -29.88 12.62 10.57
N ARG A 52 -30.98 12.80 9.87
CA ARG A 52 -31.07 13.71 8.74
C ARG A 52 -31.65 15.02 9.22
N ILE A 53 -30.86 16.07 9.13
CA ILE A 53 -31.27 17.43 9.51
C ILE A 53 -31.58 18.17 8.22
N ASN A 54 -32.85 18.56 8.03
CA ASN A 54 -33.30 19.26 6.84
C ASN A 54 -33.76 20.68 7.18
N ARG A 55 -33.40 21.65 6.34
CA ARG A 55 -33.93 23.01 6.36
C ARG A 55 -34.00 23.54 4.94
N ASN A 56 -35.22 23.87 4.50
CA ASN A 56 -35.47 24.43 3.17
C ASN A 56 -34.89 23.63 2.00
N GLY A 57 -35.03 22.32 2.04
CA GLY A 57 -34.49 21.41 1.01
C GLY A 57 -33.02 21.09 1.09
N ILE A 58 -32.26 21.75 1.96
CA ILE A 58 -30.87 21.39 2.25
C ILE A 58 -30.86 20.38 3.39
N SER A 59 -30.14 19.29 3.24
CA SER A 59 -30.02 18.23 4.25
C SER A 59 -28.56 17.92 4.57
N ILE A 60 -28.32 17.69 5.85
CA ILE A 60 -27.06 17.08 6.34
C ILE A 60 -27.39 15.78 7.06
N LEU A 61 -26.46 14.83 7.01
CA LEU A 61 -26.56 13.56 7.72
C LEU A 61 -25.56 13.57 8.88
N LEU A 62 -26.04 13.23 10.08
CA LEU A 62 -25.22 13.11 11.28
C LEU A 62 -25.38 11.73 11.90
N SER A 63 -24.27 11.16 12.36
CA SER A 63 -24.26 9.94 13.16
C SER A 63 -23.08 9.98 14.14
N LEU A 64 -23.06 9.09 15.12
CA LEU A 64 -21.89 8.93 15.97
C LEU A 64 -20.66 8.48 15.15
N GLU A 65 -20.86 7.64 14.14
CA GLU A 65 -19.79 7.21 13.25
C GLU A 65 -19.17 8.39 12.48
N ASN A 66 -19.99 9.29 11.91
CA ASN A 66 -19.45 10.51 11.27
C ASN A 66 -18.71 11.41 12.27
N GLN A 67 -19.18 11.51 13.51
CA GLN A 67 -18.49 12.29 14.55
C GLN A 67 -17.13 11.69 14.91
N ILE A 68 -17.03 10.35 14.95
CA ILE A 68 -15.80 9.64 15.26
C ILE A 68 -14.85 9.63 14.07
N PHE A 69 -15.34 9.29 12.87
CA PHE A 69 -14.51 8.94 11.71
C PHE A 69 -14.49 10.01 10.59
N GLY A 70 -15.31 11.07 10.69
CA GLY A 70 -15.45 12.07 9.64
C GLY A 70 -16.28 11.59 8.44
N ASP A 71 -16.33 12.40 7.38
CA ASP A 71 -17.25 12.23 6.26
C ASP A 71 -16.69 11.35 5.12
N ASN A 72 -15.41 11.03 5.15
CA ASN A 72 -14.74 10.22 4.11
C ASN A 72 -14.75 8.71 4.40
N MET A 73 -15.30 8.30 5.56
CA MET A 73 -15.58 6.90 5.90
C MET A 73 -17.08 6.61 5.80
N TYR A 74 -17.41 5.59 5.01
CA TYR A 74 -18.78 5.18 4.73
C TYR A 74 -19.03 3.82 5.39
N PHE A 75 -20.10 3.73 6.20
CA PHE A 75 -20.46 2.52 6.94
C PHE A 75 -21.76 1.96 6.40
N TYR A 76 -21.77 0.68 6.05
CA TYR A 76 -22.93 -0.02 5.51
C TYR A 76 -23.39 -1.10 6.47
N ASP A 77 -24.70 -1.13 6.75
CA ASP A 77 -25.32 -2.11 7.62
C ASP A 77 -26.42 -2.86 6.87
N ARG A 78 -26.23 -4.17 6.65
CA ARG A 78 -27.18 -5.00 5.91
C ARG A 78 -28.56 -5.08 6.56
N LYS A 79 -28.65 -4.86 7.85
CA LYS A 79 -29.93 -4.84 8.58
C LYS A 79 -30.88 -3.73 8.10
N TYR A 80 -30.33 -2.58 7.67
CA TYR A 80 -31.09 -1.39 7.33
C TYR A 80 -31.00 -0.99 5.86
N GLU A 81 -30.09 -1.56 5.08
CA GLU A 81 -29.75 -1.05 3.77
C GLU A 81 -30.10 -2.03 2.67
N ASN A 82 -30.59 -1.47 1.56
CA ASN A 82 -30.63 -2.17 0.29
C ASN A 82 -29.20 -2.31 -0.24
N VAL A 83 -28.76 -3.52 -0.56
CA VAL A 83 -27.42 -3.80 -1.10
C VAL A 83 -27.13 -3.05 -2.41
N GLU A 84 -28.15 -2.78 -3.22
CA GLU A 84 -28.03 -2.00 -4.44
C GLU A 84 -27.72 -0.54 -4.14
N ALA A 85 -28.26 0.02 -3.07
CA ALA A 85 -27.99 1.39 -2.67
C ALA A 85 -26.54 1.59 -2.27
N ALA A 86 -25.98 0.67 -1.46
CA ALA A 86 -24.56 0.70 -1.08
C ALA A 86 -23.64 0.60 -2.31
N ARG A 87 -23.90 -0.36 -3.22
CA ARG A 87 -23.17 -0.47 -4.47
C ARG A 87 -23.25 0.79 -5.32
N ASN A 88 -24.45 1.36 -5.48
CA ASN A 88 -24.66 2.54 -6.30
C ASN A 88 -23.92 3.76 -5.75
N GLU A 89 -23.86 3.91 -4.43
CA GLU A 89 -23.09 4.99 -3.81
C GLU A 89 -21.59 4.83 -4.10
N ILE A 90 -21.02 3.65 -3.89
CA ILE A 90 -19.59 3.36 -4.16
C ILE A 90 -19.28 3.60 -5.64
N ASN A 91 -20.10 3.05 -6.54
CA ASN A 91 -19.90 3.19 -7.98
C ASN A 91 -20.10 4.63 -8.47
N SER A 92 -20.98 5.42 -7.82
CA SER A 92 -21.14 6.83 -8.14
C SER A 92 -19.89 7.64 -7.78
N HIS A 93 -19.27 7.35 -6.65
CA HIS A 93 -18.00 7.96 -6.27
C HIS A 93 -16.88 7.59 -7.25
N PHE A 94 -16.78 6.34 -7.64
CA PHE A 94 -15.83 5.91 -8.67
C PHE A 94 -16.08 6.61 -10.02
N SER A 95 -17.33 6.70 -10.46
CA SER A 95 -17.69 7.37 -11.72
C SER A 95 -17.40 8.86 -11.69
N ALA A 96 -17.58 9.52 -10.55
CA ALA A 96 -17.25 10.93 -10.35
C ALA A 96 -15.74 11.21 -10.35
N ILE A 97 -14.92 10.25 -9.88
CA ILE A 97 -13.46 10.33 -9.89
C ILE A 97 -12.91 10.14 -11.32
N GLY A 98 -13.57 9.33 -12.15
CA GLY A 98 -13.08 8.97 -13.47
C GLY A 98 -11.99 7.88 -13.42
N ARG A 99 -11.29 7.66 -14.54
CA ARG A 99 -10.32 6.58 -14.70
C ARG A 99 -8.88 7.04 -14.87
N SER A 100 -8.66 8.27 -15.29
CA SER A 100 -7.33 8.79 -15.59
C SER A 100 -7.26 10.31 -15.39
N GLY A 101 -6.04 10.85 -15.32
CA GLY A 101 -5.78 12.28 -15.18
C GLY A 101 -6.17 12.84 -13.79
N ALA A 102 -6.41 14.13 -13.71
CA ALA A 102 -6.70 14.85 -12.46
C ALA A 102 -7.98 14.39 -11.75
N ASN A 103 -8.92 13.81 -12.49
CA ASN A 103 -10.17 13.28 -11.93
C ASN A 103 -10.14 11.77 -11.66
N GLY A 104 -9.02 11.09 -11.94
CA GLY A 104 -8.86 9.67 -11.72
C GLY A 104 -7.63 9.40 -10.86
N GLU A 105 -6.54 9.02 -11.50
CA GLU A 105 -5.26 8.71 -10.86
C GLU A 105 -4.73 9.85 -9.98
N TRP A 106 -5.01 11.10 -10.30
CA TRP A 106 -4.54 12.30 -9.59
C TRP A 106 -5.64 13.03 -8.82
N THR A 107 -6.73 12.34 -8.51
CA THR A 107 -7.81 12.91 -7.69
C THR A 107 -7.35 13.20 -6.27
N THR A 108 -7.94 14.24 -5.67
CA THR A 108 -7.78 14.56 -4.25
C THR A 108 -8.74 13.79 -3.35
N LYS A 109 -9.67 13.01 -3.92
CA LYS A 109 -10.61 12.21 -3.13
C LYS A 109 -9.90 11.07 -2.42
N ARG A 110 -10.26 10.87 -1.15
CA ARG A 110 -9.78 9.81 -0.28
C ARG A 110 -10.98 9.20 0.40
N GLN A 111 -11.19 7.88 0.28
CA GLN A 111 -12.44 7.27 0.74
C GLN A 111 -12.21 5.86 1.28
N ALA A 112 -13.01 5.46 2.29
CA ALA A 112 -13.06 4.09 2.76
C ALA A 112 -14.51 3.64 2.97
N TYR A 113 -14.81 2.42 2.56
CA TYR A 113 -16.12 1.80 2.59
C TYR A 113 -16.06 0.59 3.52
N TYR A 114 -16.70 0.70 4.68
CA TYR A 114 -16.71 -0.33 5.70
C TYR A 114 -18.06 -1.02 5.79
N PHE A 115 -18.03 -2.33 5.78
CA PHE A 115 -19.22 -3.17 5.84
C PHE A 115 -19.31 -3.87 7.20
N LYS A 116 -20.41 -3.65 7.92
CA LYS A 116 -20.70 -4.31 9.19
C LYS A 116 -20.99 -5.78 8.96
N LYS A 117 -20.89 -6.58 10.02
CA LYS A 117 -21.15 -8.02 9.99
C LYS A 117 -22.53 -8.32 9.40
N ASN A 118 -22.60 -9.30 8.52
CA ASN A 118 -23.86 -9.77 7.95
C ASN A 118 -24.82 -10.29 9.03
N VAL A 119 -26.07 -9.91 8.96
CA VAL A 119 -27.14 -10.58 9.70
C VAL A 119 -27.36 -11.96 9.08
N LYS A 120 -27.69 -12.98 9.88
CA LYS A 120 -27.86 -14.36 9.42
C LYS A 120 -28.75 -14.45 8.18
N GLY A 121 -28.22 -15.06 7.12
CA GLY A 121 -28.91 -15.24 5.85
C GLY A 121 -28.93 -14.02 4.93
N GLN A 122 -28.35 -12.87 5.33
CA GLN A 122 -28.23 -11.68 4.51
C GLN A 122 -26.77 -11.42 4.12
N THR A 123 -26.55 -11.01 2.89
CA THR A 123 -25.22 -10.71 2.32
C THR A 123 -25.27 -9.43 1.54
N TYR A 124 -24.12 -8.76 1.35
CA TYR A 124 -24.02 -7.59 0.47
C TYR A 124 -23.80 -8.03 -0.99
N ASP A 125 -24.71 -8.86 -1.50
CA ASP A 125 -24.64 -9.43 -2.84
C ASP A 125 -25.86 -8.99 -3.68
N PRO A 126 -25.72 -7.94 -4.51
CA PRO A 126 -26.82 -7.49 -5.39
C PRO A 126 -26.99 -8.38 -6.63
N GLY A 127 -26.28 -9.51 -6.69
CA GLY A 127 -26.11 -10.26 -7.93
C GLY A 127 -25.04 -9.61 -8.80
N GLY A 128 -24.67 -10.23 -9.87
CA GLY A 128 -23.70 -9.66 -10.81
C GLY A 128 -22.65 -10.66 -11.19
N THR A 129 -22.29 -10.59 -12.43
CA THR A 129 -21.19 -11.35 -13.06
C THR A 129 -20.45 -10.39 -13.98
N GLY A 130 -19.34 -10.81 -14.53
CA GLY A 130 -18.67 -10.04 -15.54
C GLY A 130 -17.15 -10.10 -15.40
N SER A 131 -16.47 -9.52 -16.38
CA SER A 131 -15.02 -9.41 -16.41
C SER A 131 -14.59 -7.97 -16.13
N ALA A 132 -13.30 -7.71 -15.91
CA ALA A 132 -12.78 -6.35 -15.76
C ALA A 132 -13.02 -5.48 -17.01
N SER A 133 -13.11 -6.12 -18.18
CA SER A 133 -13.43 -5.44 -19.45
C SER A 133 -14.93 -5.13 -19.60
N SER A 134 -15.80 -5.92 -18.97
CA SER A 134 -17.25 -5.80 -19.07
C SER A 134 -17.92 -6.17 -17.74
N PRO A 135 -17.74 -5.35 -16.68
CA PRO A 135 -18.43 -5.59 -15.42
C PRO A 135 -19.92 -5.36 -15.61
N THR A 136 -20.73 -6.21 -14.99
CA THR A 136 -22.18 -5.97 -14.98
C THR A 136 -22.51 -4.78 -14.08
N ALA A 137 -23.68 -4.19 -14.28
CA ALA A 137 -24.16 -3.07 -13.48
C ALA A 137 -24.27 -3.39 -11.97
N ASN A 138 -24.19 -4.66 -11.59
CA ASN A 138 -24.37 -5.11 -10.21
C ASN A 138 -23.05 -5.40 -9.46
N ALA A 139 -21.90 -5.16 -10.09
CA ALA A 139 -20.59 -5.30 -9.42
C ALA A 139 -20.20 -4.02 -8.69
N ILE A 140 -19.47 -4.15 -7.58
CA ILE A 140 -18.81 -3.03 -6.93
C ILE A 140 -17.51 -2.72 -7.68
N GLU A 141 -17.35 -1.48 -8.13
CA GLU A 141 -16.12 -0.99 -8.74
C GLU A 141 -15.30 -0.21 -7.73
N LEU A 142 -14.10 -0.68 -7.42
CA LEU A 142 -13.18 0.02 -6.52
C LEU A 142 -12.24 0.92 -7.32
N GLY A 143 -12.30 2.22 -7.02
CA GLY A 143 -11.52 3.26 -7.68
C GLY A 143 -10.20 3.60 -6.98
N PHE A 144 -9.56 4.69 -7.45
CA PHE A 144 -8.33 5.22 -6.88
C PHE A 144 -8.54 5.75 -5.46
N TYR A 145 -7.53 5.59 -4.61
CA TYR A 145 -7.49 6.06 -3.22
C TYR A 145 -8.67 5.60 -2.38
N ALA A 146 -9.20 4.42 -2.73
CA ALA A 146 -10.35 3.84 -2.07
C ALA A 146 -9.98 2.53 -1.35
N HIS A 147 -10.67 2.28 -0.24
CA HIS A 147 -10.51 1.08 0.58
C HIS A 147 -11.86 0.42 0.81
N ILE A 148 -11.90 -0.91 0.76
CA ILE A 148 -13.02 -1.72 1.26
C ILE A 148 -12.54 -2.49 2.48
N GLY A 149 -13.26 -2.35 3.61
CA GLY A 149 -12.99 -3.05 4.85
C GLY A 149 -14.20 -3.77 5.41
N GLY A 150 -13.99 -4.98 5.92
CA GLY A 150 -15.00 -5.71 6.70
C GLY A 150 -14.84 -5.46 8.19
N LEU A 151 -15.92 -5.10 8.87
CA LEU A 151 -15.96 -4.88 10.32
C LEU A 151 -16.29 -6.16 11.11
N GLY A 152 -16.21 -7.32 10.49
CA GLY A 152 -16.33 -8.61 11.16
C GLY A 152 -15.03 -9.03 11.86
N LYS A 153 -15.11 -10.03 12.73
CA LYS A 153 -13.95 -10.66 13.37
C LYS A 153 -13.13 -11.49 12.38
N VAL A 154 -13.79 -12.06 11.38
CA VAL A 154 -13.17 -12.87 10.32
C VAL A 154 -13.77 -12.51 8.96
N PRO A 155 -13.05 -12.78 7.85
CA PRO A 155 -13.53 -12.42 6.51
C PRO A 155 -14.95 -12.95 6.19
N ALA A 156 -15.28 -14.15 6.65
CA ALA A 156 -16.59 -14.78 6.43
C ALA A 156 -17.76 -14.04 7.11
N ASP A 157 -17.49 -13.14 8.03
CA ASP A 157 -18.53 -12.31 8.69
C ASP A 157 -19.09 -11.24 7.76
N VAL A 158 -18.35 -10.84 6.71
CA VAL A 158 -18.75 -9.80 5.77
C VAL A 158 -18.65 -10.34 4.34
N LYS A 159 -19.79 -10.73 3.77
CA LYS A 159 -19.88 -11.33 2.44
C LYS A 159 -20.36 -10.33 1.40
N LEU A 160 -19.49 -10.04 0.44
CA LEU A 160 -19.72 -9.12 -0.67
C LEU A 160 -19.99 -9.91 -1.96
N GLY A 161 -20.72 -9.30 -2.89
CA GLY A 161 -20.94 -9.83 -4.24
C GLY A 161 -19.71 -9.73 -5.14
N ALA A 162 -19.91 -9.34 -6.39
CA ALA A 162 -18.83 -9.15 -7.36
C ALA A 162 -18.04 -7.87 -7.11
N ILE A 163 -16.71 -7.97 -7.21
CA ILE A 163 -15.76 -6.84 -7.03
C ILE A 163 -14.89 -6.71 -8.26
N PHE A 164 -14.74 -5.49 -8.76
CA PHE A 164 -13.92 -5.19 -9.93
C PHE A 164 -13.01 -4.00 -9.70
N THR A 165 -11.84 -4.08 -10.32
CA THR A 165 -11.01 -2.93 -10.62
C THR A 165 -10.86 -2.85 -12.13
N ARG A 166 -11.18 -1.69 -12.73
CA ARG A 166 -11.00 -1.52 -14.17
C ARG A 166 -9.59 -1.01 -14.49
N PRO A 167 -9.02 -1.40 -15.64
CA PRO A 167 -7.83 -0.77 -16.17
C PRO A 167 -8.03 0.75 -16.28
N HIS A 168 -6.99 1.52 -16.03
CA HIS A 168 -7.04 2.98 -16.00
C HIS A 168 -7.28 3.61 -17.39
N LEU A 169 -6.89 2.92 -18.47
CA LEU A 169 -7.13 3.40 -19.83
C LEU A 169 -8.40 2.78 -20.44
N SER A 170 -9.29 3.63 -20.91
CA SER A 170 -10.49 3.20 -21.65
C SER A 170 -10.09 2.58 -22.99
N GLY A 171 -10.60 1.38 -23.28
CA GLY A 171 -10.37 0.69 -24.56
C GLY A 171 -9.01 0.05 -24.74
N GLY A 172 -8.12 0.12 -23.74
CA GLY A 172 -6.79 -0.48 -23.76
C GLY A 172 -6.66 -1.68 -22.86
N ALA A 173 -5.72 -2.56 -23.18
CA ALA A 173 -5.33 -3.71 -22.38
C ALA A 173 -4.33 -3.35 -21.26
N ASN A 174 -4.29 -2.10 -20.79
CA ASN A 174 -3.24 -1.59 -19.92
C ASN A 174 -3.79 -1.23 -18.54
N ALA A 175 -3.32 -1.94 -17.52
CA ALA A 175 -3.62 -1.71 -16.11
C ALA A 175 -2.38 -1.23 -15.32
N THR A 176 -1.29 -0.83 -15.99
CA THR A 176 0.00 -0.50 -15.35
C THR A 176 -0.05 0.74 -14.46
N CYS A 177 -1.11 1.56 -14.53
CA CYS A 177 -1.36 2.67 -13.60
C CYS A 177 -2.64 2.47 -12.78
N THR A 178 -3.09 1.24 -12.57
CA THR A 178 -4.28 0.94 -11.75
C THR A 178 -3.86 0.79 -10.28
N PHE A 179 -3.40 1.91 -9.68
CA PHE A 179 -2.78 2.02 -8.36
C PHE A 179 -3.77 2.33 -7.23
N TRP A 180 -3.25 2.44 -6.00
CA TRP A 180 -3.82 3.11 -4.83
C TRP A 180 -5.22 2.66 -4.47
N ARG A 181 -5.37 1.37 -4.19
CA ARG A 181 -6.61 0.80 -3.65
C ARG A 181 -6.33 -0.42 -2.79
N SER A 182 -7.26 -0.72 -1.90
CA SER A 182 -7.07 -1.87 -1.03
C SER A 182 -8.37 -2.50 -0.57
N MET A 183 -8.29 -3.76 -0.19
CA MET A 183 -9.37 -4.52 0.43
C MET A 183 -8.84 -5.35 1.60
N GLU A 184 -9.61 -5.40 2.69
CA GLU A 184 -9.24 -6.29 3.79
C GLU A 184 -10.45 -6.84 4.56
N ASN A 185 -10.28 -8.04 5.12
CA ASN A 185 -11.20 -8.69 6.04
C ASN A 185 -12.63 -8.87 5.50
N VAL A 186 -12.76 -9.28 4.24
CA VAL A 186 -14.03 -9.55 3.57
C VAL A 186 -14.03 -10.88 2.84
N ALA A 187 -15.22 -11.48 2.64
CA ALA A 187 -15.43 -12.56 1.72
C ALA A 187 -16.02 -12.05 0.39
N VAL A 188 -15.48 -12.51 -0.74
CA VAL A 188 -16.01 -12.25 -2.08
C VAL A 188 -16.67 -13.51 -2.61
N MET A 189 -17.99 -13.46 -2.82
CA MET A 189 -18.81 -14.61 -3.18
C MET A 189 -18.94 -14.83 -4.68
N ARG A 190 -18.87 -13.76 -5.47
CA ARG A 190 -19.03 -13.74 -6.92
C ARG A 190 -17.74 -13.38 -7.63
N ASP A 191 -17.81 -13.03 -8.89
CA ASP A 191 -16.67 -12.70 -9.72
C ASP A 191 -15.76 -11.68 -9.04
N PHE A 192 -14.47 -11.98 -9.04
CA PHE A 192 -13.42 -11.16 -8.47
C PHE A 192 -12.38 -10.85 -9.54
N ALA A 193 -12.36 -9.61 -10.01
CA ALA A 193 -11.39 -9.13 -10.99
C ALA A 193 -10.52 -8.02 -10.38
N TRP A 194 -9.35 -8.40 -9.91
CA TRP A 194 -8.37 -7.53 -9.25
C TRP A 194 -7.24 -7.18 -10.24
N THR A 195 -7.60 -6.43 -11.29
CA THR A 195 -6.67 -6.02 -12.35
C THR A 195 -5.99 -4.71 -11.93
N VAL A 196 -4.86 -4.84 -11.25
CA VAL A 196 -4.18 -3.74 -10.56
C VAL A 196 -2.68 -3.72 -10.84
N SER A 197 -2.02 -2.69 -10.36
CA SER A 197 -0.57 -2.53 -10.32
C SER A 197 -0.10 -2.13 -8.92
N GLN A 198 1.05 -1.48 -8.79
CA GLN A 198 1.72 -1.20 -7.53
C GLN A 198 0.84 -0.42 -6.53
N SER A 199 1.20 -0.43 -5.26
CA SER A 199 0.43 0.19 -4.17
C SER A 199 -1.03 -0.24 -4.13
N THR A 200 -1.26 -1.53 -4.34
CA THR A 200 -2.57 -2.16 -4.16
C THR A 200 -2.44 -3.35 -3.23
N SER A 201 -3.34 -3.46 -2.28
CA SER A 201 -3.27 -4.49 -1.26
C SER A 201 -4.60 -5.21 -1.13
N ALA A 202 -4.57 -6.54 -1.17
CA ALA A 202 -5.68 -7.37 -0.75
C ALA A 202 -5.18 -8.32 0.35
N ARG A 203 -5.74 -8.16 1.55
CA ARG A 203 -5.29 -8.87 2.75
C ARG A 203 -6.44 -9.53 3.47
N ARG A 204 -6.17 -10.67 4.09
CA ARG A 204 -7.13 -11.29 4.99
C ARG A 204 -8.49 -11.43 4.33
N MET A 205 -8.53 -12.17 3.20
CA MET A 205 -9.74 -12.33 2.40
C MET A 205 -10.14 -13.80 2.28
N LEU A 206 -11.46 -14.04 2.12
CA LEU A 206 -12.01 -15.31 1.70
C LEU A 206 -12.57 -15.15 0.29
N ILE A 207 -12.01 -15.84 -0.69
CA ILE A 207 -12.48 -15.78 -2.09
C ILE A 207 -13.24 -17.08 -2.38
N GLU A 208 -14.57 -17.00 -2.36
CA GLU A 208 -15.46 -18.13 -2.62
C GLU A 208 -15.83 -18.27 -4.11
N SER A 209 -15.55 -17.25 -4.91
CA SER A 209 -15.84 -17.22 -6.33
C SER A 209 -15.14 -18.32 -7.15
N THR A 210 -15.78 -18.79 -8.19
CA THR A 210 -15.17 -19.64 -9.21
C THR A 210 -14.54 -18.84 -10.36
N SER A 211 -14.93 -17.58 -10.56
CA SER A 211 -14.41 -16.67 -11.59
C SER A 211 -13.50 -15.63 -10.97
N LYS A 212 -12.19 -15.79 -11.12
CA LYS A 212 -11.16 -14.99 -10.45
C LYS A 212 -10.05 -14.59 -11.39
N TYR A 213 -9.87 -13.31 -11.53
CA TYR A 213 -8.84 -12.74 -12.40
C TYR A 213 -8.00 -11.72 -11.65
N ILE A 214 -6.70 -11.95 -11.61
CA ILE A 214 -5.74 -10.94 -11.10
C ILE A 214 -5.23 -10.07 -12.25
N SER A 215 -5.40 -10.57 -13.45
CA SER A 215 -5.36 -9.82 -14.69
C SER A 215 -6.39 -10.46 -15.59
N ASP A 216 -7.35 -9.71 -16.09
CA ASP A 216 -8.36 -10.24 -17.00
C ASP A 216 -7.67 -10.63 -18.32
N VAL A 217 -7.53 -11.95 -18.51
CA VAL A 217 -6.99 -12.55 -19.73
C VAL A 217 -8.08 -12.93 -20.74
N GLY A 218 -9.25 -12.30 -20.66
CA GLY A 218 -10.24 -12.40 -21.72
C GLY A 218 -9.67 -12.01 -23.08
N THR A 219 -10.48 -11.69 -24.03
CA THR A 219 -10.07 -11.27 -25.38
C THR A 219 -9.14 -10.03 -25.43
N ASN A 220 -8.94 -9.36 -24.29
CA ASN A 220 -8.07 -8.21 -24.13
C ASN A 220 -7.05 -8.49 -23.04
N ASN A 221 -5.86 -8.92 -23.39
CA ASN A 221 -4.73 -9.14 -22.47
C ASN A 221 -4.38 -7.86 -21.73
N PHE A 222 -4.86 -7.70 -20.49
CA PHE A 222 -4.49 -6.57 -19.65
C PHE A 222 -3.12 -6.78 -19.01
N TRP A 223 -2.21 -5.87 -19.29
CA TRP A 223 -0.91 -5.80 -18.65
C TRP A 223 -1.02 -5.10 -17.31
N GLY A 224 -0.50 -5.74 -16.25
CA GLY A 224 -0.33 -5.15 -14.92
C GLY A 224 1.14 -5.16 -14.51
N SER A 225 1.57 -4.19 -13.72
CA SER A 225 2.96 -4.03 -13.26
C SER A 225 3.19 -4.54 -11.86
N GLY A 226 2.35 -5.46 -11.38
CA GLY A 226 2.54 -6.08 -10.07
C GLY A 226 1.43 -5.76 -9.09
N GLY A 227 1.54 -6.32 -7.90
CA GLY A 227 0.60 -6.16 -6.82
C GLY A 227 0.90 -7.13 -5.68
N PHE A 228 0.00 -7.17 -4.72
CA PHE A 228 0.23 -7.84 -3.45
C PHE A 228 -1.02 -8.57 -2.94
N PHE A 229 -0.80 -9.82 -2.50
CA PHE A 229 -1.76 -10.58 -1.70
C PHE A 229 -1.14 -11.11 -0.42
N ALA A 230 -1.89 -11.05 0.68
CA ALA A 230 -1.49 -11.69 1.92
C ALA A 230 -2.68 -12.28 2.67
N ASP A 231 -2.44 -13.34 3.43
CA ASP A 231 -3.39 -13.88 4.40
C ASP A 231 -4.78 -14.20 3.80
N THR A 232 -4.81 -14.65 2.53
CA THR A 232 -6.00 -14.83 1.72
C THR A 232 -6.28 -16.31 1.47
N HIS A 233 -7.54 -16.73 1.53
CA HIS A 233 -7.98 -18.10 1.26
C HIS A 233 -8.87 -18.12 0.01
N TYR A 234 -8.42 -18.81 -1.03
CA TYR A 234 -9.22 -19.16 -2.21
C TYR A 234 -9.84 -20.54 -2.01
N SER A 235 -11.16 -20.61 -1.81
CA SER A 235 -11.83 -21.84 -1.44
C SER A 235 -12.32 -22.70 -2.62
N SER A 236 -12.57 -22.10 -3.80
CA SER A 236 -13.26 -22.77 -4.89
C SER A 236 -12.40 -23.04 -6.12
N ALA A 237 -11.61 -22.07 -6.58
CA ALA A 237 -10.77 -22.21 -7.77
C ALA A 237 -9.47 -21.41 -7.65
N ARG A 238 -8.44 -21.81 -8.41
CA ARG A 238 -7.17 -21.09 -8.49
C ARG A 238 -7.35 -19.81 -9.32
N PRO A 239 -6.84 -18.67 -8.87
CA PRO A 239 -6.93 -17.43 -9.64
C PRO A 239 -5.97 -17.44 -10.84
N ASN A 240 -6.28 -16.60 -11.84
CA ASN A 240 -5.44 -16.42 -13.01
C ASN A 240 -4.73 -15.06 -12.93
N TRP A 241 -3.38 -15.04 -12.99
CA TRP A 241 -2.58 -13.83 -13.02
C TRP A 241 -2.34 -13.26 -14.42
N GLY A 242 -2.59 -14.06 -15.47
CA GLY A 242 -2.57 -13.62 -16.87
C GLY A 242 -1.42 -12.69 -17.25
N GLY A 243 -1.77 -11.46 -17.59
CA GLY A 243 -0.83 -10.42 -18.02
C GLY A 243 -0.06 -9.70 -16.90
N GLN A 244 -0.06 -10.16 -15.66
CA GLN A 244 0.78 -9.59 -14.61
C GLN A 244 2.26 -9.88 -14.87
N GLN A 245 3.07 -8.82 -14.85
CA GLN A 245 4.51 -8.92 -15.10
C GLN A 245 5.24 -9.51 -13.90
N GLN A 246 4.87 -9.10 -12.71
CA GLN A 246 5.42 -9.53 -11.43
C GLN A 246 4.34 -9.46 -10.35
N TRP A 247 4.50 -10.26 -9.29
CA TRP A 247 3.55 -10.27 -8.18
C TRP A 247 4.13 -10.93 -6.94
N TYR A 248 3.75 -10.42 -5.78
CA TYR A 248 4.09 -11.05 -4.51
C TYR A 248 2.84 -11.57 -3.80
N THR A 249 2.88 -12.83 -3.38
CA THR A 249 1.82 -13.47 -2.60
C THR A 249 2.43 -14.16 -1.38
N ARG A 250 1.90 -13.91 -0.20
CA ARG A 250 2.33 -14.63 0.99
C ARG A 250 1.16 -15.17 1.81
N ASN A 251 1.43 -16.26 2.53
CA ASN A 251 0.49 -16.84 3.49
C ASN A 251 -0.92 -17.02 2.93
N THR A 252 -1.01 -17.46 1.69
CA THR A 252 -2.27 -17.65 0.96
C THR A 252 -2.52 -19.14 0.76
N VAL A 253 -3.79 -19.53 0.89
CA VAL A 253 -4.24 -20.91 0.65
C VAL A 253 -4.93 -20.96 -0.71
N PHE A 254 -4.45 -21.84 -1.59
CA PHE A 254 -5.07 -22.13 -2.87
C PHE A 254 -5.66 -23.53 -2.88
N PRO A 255 -6.75 -23.80 -3.64
CA PRO A 255 -7.22 -25.14 -3.87
C PRO A 255 -6.13 -26.00 -4.52
N SER A 256 -6.13 -27.29 -4.23
CA SER A 256 -5.30 -28.25 -4.97
C SER A 256 -5.69 -28.29 -6.45
N GLY A 257 -4.73 -28.58 -7.32
CA GLY A 257 -4.99 -28.69 -8.77
C GLY A 257 -3.85 -28.20 -9.64
N THR A 258 -3.98 -28.42 -10.93
CA THR A 258 -2.97 -28.14 -11.95
C THR A 258 -3.24 -26.88 -12.77
N GLY A 259 -4.28 -26.09 -12.45
CA GLY A 259 -4.59 -24.85 -13.16
C GLY A 259 -3.41 -23.86 -13.13
N ALA A 260 -3.05 -23.31 -14.27
CA ALA A 260 -1.97 -22.33 -14.40
C ALA A 260 -2.33 -21.05 -13.62
N MET A 261 -1.54 -20.74 -12.62
CA MET A 261 -1.50 -19.42 -11.98
C MET A 261 -0.37 -18.63 -12.65
N GLY A 262 -0.61 -18.18 -13.88
CA GLY A 262 0.40 -17.57 -14.74
C GLY A 262 0.95 -16.25 -14.18
N GLY A 263 1.98 -15.76 -14.82
CA GLY A 263 2.69 -14.49 -14.60
C GLY A 263 3.91 -14.46 -15.49
N SER A 264 4.47 -13.27 -15.79
CA SER A 264 5.43 -13.16 -16.89
C SER A 264 6.89 -13.24 -16.46
N TYR A 265 7.29 -12.53 -15.38
CA TYR A 265 8.72 -12.36 -15.12
C TYR A 265 9.16 -12.76 -13.72
N ASN A 266 8.44 -12.31 -12.65
CA ASN A 266 8.86 -12.50 -11.28
C ASN A 266 7.64 -12.65 -10.35
N MET A 267 7.33 -13.88 -10.00
CA MET A 267 6.18 -14.26 -9.17
C MET A 267 6.70 -14.96 -7.92
N VAL A 268 6.58 -14.32 -6.76
CA VAL A 268 7.00 -14.90 -5.48
C VAL A 268 5.80 -15.39 -4.68
N TRP A 269 5.87 -16.62 -4.18
CA TRP A 269 4.82 -17.32 -3.44
C TRP A 269 5.37 -17.79 -2.10
N GLN A 270 5.24 -16.97 -1.06
CA GLN A 270 5.90 -17.22 0.22
C GLN A 270 4.94 -17.74 1.29
N GLY A 271 5.27 -18.88 1.89
CA GLY A 271 4.42 -19.49 2.91
C GLY A 271 3.01 -19.84 2.43
N CYS A 272 2.84 -20.06 1.13
CA CYS A 272 1.56 -20.41 0.52
C CYS A 272 1.29 -21.92 0.58
N ILE A 273 0.01 -22.30 0.65
CA ILE A 273 -0.43 -23.67 0.47
C ILE A 273 -0.84 -23.87 -0.98
N ASN A 274 -0.35 -24.91 -1.63
CA ASN A 274 -0.53 -25.22 -3.05
C ASN A 274 -0.11 -24.09 -4.01
N PRO A 275 1.09 -23.50 -3.86
CA PRO A 275 1.59 -22.51 -4.82
C PRO A 275 1.88 -23.17 -6.18
N PRO A 276 2.17 -22.40 -7.23
CA PRO A 276 2.75 -22.94 -8.47
C PRO A 276 4.09 -23.61 -8.20
N ALA A 277 4.43 -24.59 -9.03
CA ALA A 277 5.77 -25.16 -9.03
C ALA A 277 6.83 -24.13 -9.40
N ALA A 278 8.04 -24.32 -8.92
CA ALA A 278 9.17 -23.46 -9.27
C ALA A 278 9.50 -23.57 -10.78
N ASP A 279 9.66 -22.40 -11.41
CA ASP A 279 10.13 -22.30 -12.81
C ASP A 279 10.93 -21.01 -12.99
N ASN A 280 11.07 -20.50 -14.22
CA ASN A 280 11.78 -19.27 -14.53
C ASN A 280 11.09 -18.00 -13.97
N ALA A 281 9.77 -17.99 -13.82
CA ALA A 281 9.00 -16.87 -13.32
C ALA A 281 8.55 -17.10 -11.87
N ASN A 282 8.24 -18.33 -11.50
CA ASN A 282 7.66 -18.68 -10.21
C ASN A 282 8.71 -19.09 -9.18
N SER A 283 8.68 -18.44 -8.03
CA SER A 283 9.57 -18.66 -6.89
C SER A 283 8.75 -19.03 -5.63
N PRO A 284 8.35 -20.31 -5.46
CA PRO A 284 7.73 -20.74 -4.22
C PRO A 284 8.77 -20.80 -3.09
N ILE A 285 8.42 -20.20 -1.94
CA ILE A 285 9.24 -20.19 -0.72
C ILE A 285 8.42 -20.85 0.39
N ALA A 286 8.99 -21.84 1.05
CA ALA A 286 8.25 -22.74 1.93
C ALA A 286 7.55 -22.03 3.09
N THR A 287 8.22 -21.07 3.73
CA THR A 287 7.69 -20.38 4.91
C THR A 287 7.92 -18.87 4.83
N THR A 288 7.14 -18.11 5.59
CA THR A 288 7.41 -16.71 5.90
C THR A 288 8.17 -16.68 7.24
N PRO A 289 9.47 -16.33 7.24
CA PRO A 289 10.33 -16.53 8.42
C PRO A 289 9.85 -15.78 9.67
N ILE A 290 9.44 -14.51 9.51
CA ILE A 290 8.91 -13.69 10.59
C ILE A 290 7.88 -12.73 10.03
N ILE A 291 6.68 -12.70 10.59
CA ILE A 291 5.61 -11.80 10.15
C ILE A 291 4.66 -11.46 11.29
N ARG A 292 4.17 -10.24 11.27
CA ARG A 292 2.97 -9.78 11.96
C ARG A 292 2.02 -9.24 10.90
N GLU A 293 0.77 -9.73 10.88
CA GLU A 293 -0.23 -9.18 9.97
C GLU A 293 -0.61 -7.74 10.36
N LYS A 294 -1.05 -6.96 9.38
CA LYS A 294 -1.51 -5.59 9.59
C LYS A 294 -2.64 -5.54 10.63
N PRO A 295 -2.63 -4.62 11.60
CA PRO A 295 -3.79 -4.37 12.46
C PRO A 295 -5.00 -3.95 11.65
N PHE A 296 -6.20 -4.29 12.12
CA PHE A 296 -7.45 -3.93 11.46
C PHE A 296 -8.58 -3.57 12.41
N LEU A 297 -9.48 -2.71 11.92
CA LEU A 297 -10.68 -2.26 12.61
C LEU A 297 -11.77 -3.34 12.53
N PHE A 298 -12.49 -3.58 13.64
CA PHE A 298 -13.67 -4.45 13.65
C PHE A 298 -14.66 -3.99 14.73
N ILE A 299 -15.88 -4.56 14.70
CA ILE A 299 -16.89 -4.36 15.73
C ILE A 299 -16.99 -5.68 16.53
N ASP A 300 -16.91 -5.59 17.86
CA ASP A 300 -17.04 -6.74 18.75
C ASP A 300 -18.51 -7.17 18.95
N ASP A 301 -18.72 -8.17 19.80
CA ASP A 301 -20.07 -8.69 20.04
C ASP A 301 -20.95 -7.75 20.86
N ASP A 302 -20.34 -6.77 21.55
CA ASP A 302 -21.04 -5.70 22.30
C ASP A 302 -21.37 -4.50 21.39
N GLY A 303 -21.01 -4.55 20.11
CA GLY A 303 -21.24 -3.47 19.14
C GLY A 303 -20.20 -2.36 19.18
N GLU A 304 -19.08 -2.54 19.88
CA GLU A 304 -18.05 -1.51 20.06
C GLU A 304 -16.92 -1.64 19.02
N TYR A 305 -16.43 -0.49 18.55
CA TYR A 305 -15.29 -0.44 17.64
C TYR A 305 -13.99 -0.80 18.37
N LYS A 306 -13.30 -1.77 17.85
CA LYS A 306 -12.03 -2.29 18.35
C LYS A 306 -10.99 -2.36 17.24
N VAL A 307 -9.72 -2.38 17.61
CA VAL A 307 -8.62 -2.70 16.73
C VAL A 307 -7.99 -4.02 17.17
N PHE A 308 -7.90 -4.98 16.26
CA PHE A 308 -7.14 -6.20 16.48
C PHE A 308 -5.70 -5.98 16.04
N VAL A 309 -4.75 -6.23 16.95
CA VAL A 309 -3.31 -6.17 16.70
C VAL A 309 -2.76 -7.59 16.70
N PRO A 310 -2.48 -8.19 15.52
CA PRO A 310 -1.98 -9.55 15.42
C PRO A 310 -0.63 -9.73 16.13
N ALA A 311 -0.38 -10.94 16.64
CA ALA A 311 0.91 -11.30 17.23
C ALA A 311 1.94 -11.64 16.16
N TRP A 312 3.23 -11.52 16.51
CA TRP A 312 4.33 -12.03 15.70
C TRP A 312 4.24 -13.55 15.53
N GLN A 313 4.54 -14.02 14.33
CA GLN A 313 4.58 -15.42 13.95
C GLN A 313 5.91 -15.72 13.26
N LYS A 314 6.44 -16.91 13.48
CA LYS A 314 7.67 -17.42 12.82
C LYS A 314 7.33 -18.59 11.94
N ASP A 315 8.05 -18.73 10.83
CA ASP A 315 7.95 -19.83 9.86
C ASP A 315 6.51 -20.12 9.43
N ARG A 316 5.77 -19.05 9.18
CA ARG A 316 4.33 -19.12 8.90
C ARG A 316 4.03 -19.73 7.52
N VAL A 317 3.01 -20.60 7.49
CA VAL A 317 2.40 -21.18 6.27
C VAL A 317 0.88 -21.00 6.33
N GLY A 318 0.25 -20.63 5.22
CA GLY A 318 -1.18 -20.40 5.10
C GLY A 318 -1.70 -19.22 5.92
N VAL A 319 -3.02 -19.05 5.97
CA VAL A 319 -3.68 -17.89 6.59
C VAL A 319 -3.56 -17.86 8.12
N SER A 320 -3.61 -16.65 8.70
CA SER A 320 -3.48 -16.44 10.16
C SER A 320 -4.80 -16.60 10.91
N TRP A 321 -5.91 -16.74 10.23
CA TRP A 321 -7.27 -16.77 10.74
C TRP A 321 -8.00 -18.08 10.34
N SER A 322 -9.16 -18.30 10.93
CA SER A 322 -10.12 -19.36 10.52
C SER A 322 -11.54 -18.83 10.64
N SER A 323 -12.53 -19.62 10.26
CA SER A 323 -13.94 -19.26 10.45
C SER A 323 -14.34 -19.07 11.94
N ALA A 324 -13.51 -19.54 12.87
CA ALA A 324 -13.77 -19.49 14.31
C ALA A 324 -12.89 -18.47 15.07
N THR A 325 -11.82 -17.94 14.47
CA THR A 325 -10.87 -17.10 15.20
C THR A 325 -10.16 -16.08 14.32
N MET A 326 -9.96 -14.87 14.86
CA MET A 326 -9.12 -13.83 14.25
C MET A 326 -7.63 -14.21 14.19
N GLY A 327 -7.21 -15.29 14.85
CA GLY A 327 -5.81 -15.62 15.07
C GLY A 327 -5.32 -15.15 16.43
N LYS A 328 -3.99 -15.25 16.65
CA LYS A 328 -3.34 -14.76 17.87
C LYS A 328 -3.09 -13.26 17.78
N GLY A 329 -3.39 -12.52 18.85
CA GLY A 329 -3.20 -11.07 18.90
C GLY A 329 -3.76 -10.44 20.16
N LYS A 330 -3.85 -9.11 20.14
CA LYS A 330 -4.43 -8.29 21.21
C LYS A 330 -5.59 -7.47 20.63
N ILE A 331 -6.62 -7.29 21.42
CA ILE A 331 -7.74 -6.38 21.11
C ILE A 331 -7.52 -5.10 21.90
N GLN A 332 -7.64 -3.98 21.23
CA GLN A 332 -7.57 -2.63 21.82
C GLN A 332 -8.90 -1.92 21.60
N ASP A 333 -9.32 -1.10 22.55
CA ASP A 333 -10.52 -0.28 22.44
C ASP A 333 -10.23 0.97 21.61
N LEU A 334 -10.98 1.20 20.53
CA LEU A 334 -10.72 2.33 19.64
C LEU A 334 -10.83 3.68 20.35
N LEU A 335 -11.85 3.87 21.16
CA LEU A 335 -12.09 5.16 21.82
C LEU A 335 -11.23 5.37 23.06
N ALA A 336 -10.86 4.28 23.76
CA ALA A 336 -10.03 4.36 24.96
C ALA A 336 -8.53 4.44 24.63
N ASP A 337 -8.03 3.67 23.63
CA ASP A 337 -6.59 3.50 23.39
C ASP A 337 -6.07 4.31 22.21
N TRP A 338 -6.96 4.83 21.36
CA TRP A 338 -6.60 5.48 20.10
C TRP A 338 -7.12 6.91 20.02
N TYR A 339 -6.39 7.72 19.26
CA TYR A 339 -6.85 8.96 18.68
C TYR A 339 -7.32 8.70 17.24
N VAL A 340 -8.57 9.00 16.93
CA VAL A 340 -9.10 8.89 15.57
C VAL A 340 -8.85 10.22 14.87
N ALA A 341 -7.82 10.24 14.06
CA ALA A 341 -7.43 11.41 13.28
C ALA A 341 -8.35 11.61 12.07
N LYS A 342 -8.74 12.84 11.81
CA LYS A 342 -9.59 13.25 10.70
C LYS A 342 -8.88 14.24 9.79
N GLU A 343 -9.30 14.29 8.53
CA GLU A 343 -8.79 15.27 7.59
C GLU A 343 -8.83 16.69 8.19
N GLY A 344 -7.69 17.38 8.15
CA GLY A 344 -7.50 18.69 8.75
C GLY A 344 -6.78 18.69 10.10
N ASP A 345 -6.64 17.53 10.77
CA ASP A 345 -5.76 17.42 11.94
C ASP A 345 -4.31 17.66 11.52
N THR A 346 -3.56 18.38 12.35
CA THR A 346 -2.17 18.77 12.07
C THR A 346 -1.17 17.89 12.82
N ASP A 347 0.10 18.04 12.52
CA ASP A 347 1.19 17.39 13.27
C ASP A 347 1.13 17.69 14.78
N VAL A 348 0.56 18.82 15.20
CA VAL A 348 0.44 19.20 16.62
C VAL A 348 -0.55 18.26 17.34
N GLU A 349 -1.76 18.09 16.81
CA GLU A 349 -2.76 17.19 17.39
C GLU A 349 -2.27 15.74 17.41
N LEU A 350 -1.67 15.29 16.29
CA LEU A 350 -1.16 13.94 16.15
C LEU A 350 -0.02 13.65 17.16
N ASN A 351 0.96 14.55 17.25
CA ASN A 351 2.06 14.39 18.19
C ASN A 351 1.61 14.51 19.66
N ASN A 352 0.61 15.34 19.97
CA ASN A 352 0.04 15.42 21.30
C ASN A 352 -0.70 14.12 21.70
N ALA A 353 -1.41 13.51 20.76
CA ALA A 353 -2.05 12.21 20.97
C ALA A 353 -1.02 11.11 21.29
N LEU A 354 0.08 11.04 20.53
CA LEU A 354 1.17 10.09 20.78
C LEU A 354 1.84 10.33 22.14
N LYS A 355 2.10 11.59 22.51
CA LYS A 355 2.65 11.96 23.84
C LYS A 355 1.71 11.59 24.98
N ALA A 356 0.39 11.65 24.75
CA ALA A 356 -0.62 11.22 25.72
C ALA A 356 -0.76 9.68 25.80
N GLY A 357 0.07 8.92 25.09
CA GLY A 357 0.08 7.46 25.11
C GLY A 357 -0.94 6.81 24.16
N LYS A 358 -1.65 7.58 23.33
CA LYS A 358 -2.60 7.05 22.36
C LYS A 358 -1.87 6.48 21.12
N ASN A 359 -2.47 5.51 20.49
CA ASN A 359 -2.20 5.14 19.09
C ASN A 359 -3.01 6.05 18.16
N ILE A 360 -2.70 6.07 16.86
CA ILE A 360 -3.44 6.90 15.91
C ILE A 360 -4.08 6.02 14.84
N PHE A 361 -5.41 6.15 14.70
CA PHE A 361 -6.16 5.63 13.56
C PHE A 361 -6.47 6.80 12.61
N PHE A 362 -5.89 6.78 11.43
CA PHE A 362 -6.13 7.81 10.41
C PHE A 362 -7.33 7.45 9.55
N THR A 363 -8.31 8.33 9.51
CA THR A 363 -9.40 8.26 8.53
C THR A 363 -8.95 8.75 7.15
N PRO A 364 -9.66 8.41 6.06
CA PRO A 364 -9.30 8.88 4.73
C PRO A 364 -9.25 10.40 4.64
N GLY A 365 -8.17 10.92 4.07
CA GLY A 365 -7.98 12.36 3.92
C GLY A 365 -6.55 12.76 3.69
N HIS A 366 -6.32 14.07 3.61
CA HIS A 366 -5.04 14.73 3.48
C HIS A 366 -4.62 15.37 4.80
N TYR A 367 -3.41 15.08 5.26
CA TYR A 367 -2.85 15.56 6.52
C TYR A 367 -1.62 16.40 6.25
N ALA A 368 -1.76 17.73 6.36
CA ALA A 368 -0.68 18.69 6.13
C ALA A 368 0.20 18.81 7.38
N LEU A 369 1.48 18.45 7.26
CA LEU A 369 2.42 18.34 8.36
C LEU A 369 3.47 19.46 8.31
N ASN A 370 3.48 20.37 9.30
CA ASN A 370 4.52 21.39 9.47
C ASN A 370 5.78 20.81 10.15
N ALA A 371 5.66 19.69 10.83
CA ALA A 371 6.74 18.89 11.41
C ALA A 371 6.41 17.40 11.25
N PRO A 372 7.40 16.49 11.33
CA PRO A 372 7.13 15.07 11.25
C PRO A 372 6.29 14.57 12.43
N ILE A 373 5.54 13.50 12.19
CA ILE A 373 4.92 12.71 13.25
C ILE A 373 6.03 11.96 13.98
N GLN A 374 6.17 12.20 15.29
CA GLN A 374 7.23 11.65 16.15
C GLN A 374 6.74 10.38 16.86
N VAL A 375 7.18 9.22 16.41
CA VAL A 375 6.80 7.93 17.01
C VAL A 375 7.91 7.47 17.94
N ASN A 376 7.87 7.92 19.20
CA ASN A 376 8.96 7.75 20.17
C ASN A 376 8.60 6.82 21.35
N ARG A 377 7.52 6.05 21.26
CA ARG A 377 7.05 5.16 22.31
C ARG A 377 7.05 3.70 21.84
N LYS A 378 7.51 2.80 22.72
CA LYS A 378 7.37 1.34 22.54
C LYS A 378 5.90 0.96 22.24
N ASP A 379 5.70 0.05 21.31
CA ASP A 379 4.39 -0.46 20.89
C ASP A 379 3.41 0.62 20.39
N ALA A 380 3.92 1.80 19.97
CA ALA A 380 3.09 2.81 19.34
C ALA A 380 2.62 2.37 17.95
N ILE A 381 1.37 2.69 17.60
CA ILE A 381 0.79 2.29 16.33
C ILE A 381 0.25 3.51 15.57
N LEU A 382 0.65 3.63 14.31
CA LEU A 382 0.02 4.48 13.30
C LEU A 382 -0.69 3.57 12.31
N LEU A 383 -2.01 3.69 12.18
CA LEU A 383 -2.83 2.83 11.34
C LEU A 383 -3.74 3.66 10.43
N GLY A 384 -3.53 3.60 9.13
CA GLY A 384 -4.42 4.18 8.13
C GLY A 384 -5.55 3.24 7.73
N ALA A 385 -6.69 3.80 7.35
CA ALA A 385 -7.87 3.09 6.89
C ALA A 385 -7.70 2.37 5.53
N GLY A 386 -6.54 2.47 4.89
CA GLY A 386 -6.20 1.78 3.63
C GLY A 386 -4.91 2.35 3.05
N ILE A 387 -4.19 1.56 2.23
CA ILE A 387 -2.81 1.86 1.80
C ILE A 387 -2.61 3.26 1.20
N ALA A 388 -3.62 3.83 0.56
CA ALA A 388 -3.51 5.13 -0.09
C ALA A 388 -4.71 6.05 0.16
N SER A 389 -5.67 5.61 0.96
CA SER A 389 -6.79 6.46 1.37
C SER A 389 -6.39 7.51 2.41
N VAL A 390 -5.22 7.37 3.02
CA VAL A 390 -4.63 8.33 3.98
C VAL A 390 -3.35 8.88 3.38
N THR A 391 -3.27 10.20 3.22
CA THR A 391 -2.13 10.88 2.61
C THR A 391 -1.51 11.88 3.59
N LEU A 392 -0.23 11.69 3.90
CA LEU A 392 0.58 12.59 4.73
C LEU A 392 1.41 13.49 3.83
N GLU A 393 1.33 14.81 4.03
CA GLU A 393 1.94 15.80 3.15
C GLU A 393 2.80 16.79 3.93
N PRO A 394 4.13 16.79 3.75
CA PRO A 394 4.98 17.80 4.39
C PRO A 394 4.74 19.16 3.75
N THR A 395 4.46 20.18 4.58
CA THR A 395 4.34 21.56 4.12
C THR A 395 5.72 22.17 3.81
N GLU A 396 5.77 23.40 3.29
CA GLU A 396 7.03 24.11 3.04
C GLU A 396 7.86 24.36 4.32
N LYS A 397 7.22 24.35 5.48
CA LYS A 397 7.89 24.51 6.78
C LYS A 397 8.60 23.24 7.22
N ASN A 398 8.10 22.09 6.81
CA ASN A 398 8.63 20.78 7.19
C ASN A 398 9.77 20.39 6.26
N LYS A 399 10.99 20.42 6.74
CA LYS A 399 12.20 20.01 5.98
C LYS A 399 12.64 18.57 6.27
N TRP A 400 11.96 17.88 7.19
CA TRP A 400 12.37 16.57 7.68
C TRP A 400 11.66 15.41 7.00
N GLY A 401 10.34 15.51 6.81
CA GLY A 401 9.50 14.48 6.21
C GLY A 401 8.20 14.24 6.97
N CYS A 402 7.53 13.13 6.66
CA CYS A 402 6.22 12.84 7.23
C CYS A 402 6.30 12.14 8.59
N ILE A 403 7.17 11.13 8.71
CA ILE A 403 7.25 10.29 9.92
C ILE A 403 8.71 10.11 10.33
N TYR A 404 8.96 10.31 11.59
CA TYR A 404 10.18 9.88 12.27
C TYR A 404 9.81 8.90 13.39
N ALA A 405 10.23 7.65 13.23
CA ALA A 405 10.08 6.61 14.25
C ALA A 405 11.41 6.42 14.97
N ASP A 406 11.36 6.50 16.28
CA ASP A 406 12.54 6.30 17.13
C ASP A 406 12.92 4.81 17.23
N ASP A 407 14.10 4.51 17.73
CA ASP A 407 14.64 3.17 17.92
C ASP A 407 13.98 2.49 19.14
N LYS A 408 12.70 2.11 19.00
CA LYS A 408 11.86 1.54 20.06
C LYS A 408 11.17 0.26 19.60
N ASP A 409 11.09 -0.72 20.50
CA ASP A 409 10.41 -2.00 20.27
C ASP A 409 8.96 -1.84 19.80
N GLY A 410 8.54 -2.66 18.86
CA GLY A 410 7.16 -2.95 18.56
C GLY A 410 6.37 -1.82 17.91
N ILE A 411 7.03 -0.75 17.46
CA ILE A 411 6.38 0.30 16.67
C ILE A 411 5.74 -0.33 15.42
N ILE A 412 4.52 0.09 15.10
CA ILE A 412 3.79 -0.31 13.88
C ILE A 412 3.40 0.94 13.11
N ILE A 413 3.76 0.97 11.82
CA ILE A 413 3.33 2.00 10.87
C ILE A 413 2.67 1.29 9.70
N ALA A 414 1.37 1.56 9.46
CA ALA A 414 0.56 0.76 8.56
C ALA A 414 -0.42 1.59 7.72
N GLY A 415 -0.53 1.28 6.43
CA GLY A 415 -1.59 1.77 5.56
C GLY A 415 -1.51 3.27 5.25
N LEU A 416 -0.35 3.80 4.88
CA LEU A 416 -0.12 5.23 4.70
C LEU A 416 0.57 5.54 3.38
N LEU A 417 0.16 6.64 2.74
CA LEU A 417 0.84 7.28 1.62
C LEU A 417 1.53 8.57 2.12
N MET A 418 2.86 8.64 1.98
CA MET A 418 3.62 9.87 2.13
C MET A 418 3.79 10.52 0.76
N ASP A 419 3.28 11.74 0.60
CA ASP A 419 3.23 12.43 -0.68
C ASP A 419 3.99 13.76 -0.61
N SER A 420 5.12 13.87 -1.27
CA SER A 420 5.99 15.02 -1.14
C SER A 420 5.86 15.98 -2.33
N PHE A 421 5.34 17.16 -2.02
CA PHE A 421 5.27 18.33 -2.91
C PHE A 421 6.28 19.41 -2.53
N ASN A 422 6.99 19.22 -1.44
CA ASN A 422 8.00 20.14 -0.92
C ASN A 422 9.29 19.36 -0.62
N SER A 423 10.41 20.06 -0.68
CA SER A 423 11.70 19.44 -0.40
C SER A 423 11.81 19.06 1.07
N THR A 424 12.21 17.82 1.32
CA THR A 424 12.43 17.24 2.65
C THR A 424 13.68 16.38 2.63
N THR A 425 14.20 16.01 3.81
CA THR A 425 15.34 15.07 3.86
C THR A 425 14.87 13.66 3.54
N TYR A 426 13.81 13.20 4.21
CA TYR A 426 13.17 11.89 4.00
C TYR A 426 11.66 12.05 3.92
N GLN A 427 10.95 11.03 3.43
CA GLN A 427 9.51 10.92 3.65
C GLN A 427 9.22 10.15 4.94
N ILE A 428 9.97 9.07 5.19
CA ILE A 428 9.90 8.30 6.43
C ILE A 428 11.31 7.88 6.86
N ARG A 429 11.59 7.98 8.16
CA ARG A 429 12.83 7.50 8.78
C ARG A 429 12.52 6.67 10.01
N VAL A 430 13.20 5.52 10.15
CA VAL A 430 13.08 4.59 11.27
C VAL A 430 14.45 4.42 11.95
N GLY A 431 14.55 4.89 13.17
CA GLY A 431 15.79 4.96 13.92
C GLY A 431 16.66 6.19 13.61
N GLY A 432 17.32 6.70 14.64
CA GLY A 432 18.35 7.74 14.56
C GLY A 432 19.64 7.22 13.92
N GLU A 433 20.66 8.05 13.84
CA GLU A 433 22.00 7.65 13.34
C GLU A 433 22.68 6.68 14.30
N ASP A 434 22.41 6.81 15.58
CA ASP A 434 22.90 6.00 16.67
C ASP A 434 22.01 4.76 16.96
N ALA A 435 20.98 4.51 16.12
CA ALA A 435 20.08 3.39 16.27
C ALA A 435 20.88 2.07 16.23
N ASN A 436 20.80 1.29 17.30
CA ASN A 436 21.50 0.02 17.46
C ASN A 436 20.80 -0.95 18.43
N ALA A 437 19.58 -0.62 18.87
CA ALA A 437 18.84 -1.48 19.77
C ALA A 437 18.48 -2.82 19.10
N ASP A 438 18.47 -3.89 19.89
CA ASP A 438 18.02 -5.21 19.45
C ASP A 438 16.49 -5.34 19.63
N HIS A 439 15.76 -5.33 18.53
CA HIS A 439 14.31 -5.50 18.52
C HIS A 439 13.86 -6.94 18.20
N ALA A 440 14.74 -7.94 18.23
CA ALA A 440 14.42 -9.32 17.84
C ALA A 440 13.24 -9.94 18.60
N ALA A 441 13.03 -9.53 19.86
CA ALA A 441 11.92 -10.01 20.69
C ALA A 441 10.56 -9.35 20.33
N ASN A 442 10.58 -8.13 19.79
CA ASN A 442 9.39 -7.37 19.38
C ASN A 442 9.77 -6.39 18.26
N PRO A 443 9.94 -6.87 17.04
CA PRO A 443 10.40 -6.08 15.90
C PRO A 443 9.52 -4.85 15.59
N ILE A 444 10.11 -3.89 14.88
CA ILE A 444 9.37 -2.77 14.29
C ILE A 444 8.69 -3.27 13.02
N LEU A 445 7.43 -2.92 12.81
CA LEU A 445 6.66 -3.29 11.62
C LEU A 445 6.32 -2.06 10.78
N LEU A 446 6.67 -2.10 9.51
CA LEU A 446 6.15 -1.19 8.48
C LEU A 446 5.33 -2.02 7.49
N THR A 447 4.07 -1.66 7.24
CA THR A 447 3.23 -2.46 6.33
C THR A 447 2.29 -1.60 5.50
N ASP A 448 2.13 -1.92 4.21
CA ASP A 448 1.36 -1.12 3.25
C ASP A 448 1.80 0.35 3.24
N ILE A 449 3.07 0.59 2.92
CA ILE A 449 3.67 1.93 2.89
C ILE A 449 3.89 2.36 1.45
N THR A 450 3.39 3.53 1.11
CA THR A 450 3.66 4.17 -0.18
C THR A 450 4.38 5.50 0.03
N CYS A 451 5.45 5.72 -0.72
CA CYS A 451 6.13 7.01 -0.81
C CYS A 451 6.05 7.52 -2.23
N ARG A 452 5.53 8.73 -2.44
CA ARG A 452 5.47 9.37 -3.75
C ARG A 452 6.24 10.68 -3.76
N VAL A 453 7.09 10.85 -4.76
CA VAL A 453 7.88 12.06 -4.98
C VAL A 453 7.45 12.70 -6.29
N GLY A 454 6.83 13.89 -6.24
CA GLY A 454 6.35 14.61 -7.43
C GLY A 454 5.05 14.06 -8.02
N GLY A 455 4.83 14.33 -9.30
CA GLY A 455 3.63 13.90 -10.06
C GLY A 455 2.49 14.90 -10.10
N VAL A 456 2.24 15.66 -9.05
CA VAL A 456 1.08 16.58 -8.95
C VAL A 456 1.43 18.07 -8.94
N GLN A 457 2.68 18.45 -8.76
CA GLN A 457 3.08 19.85 -8.64
C GLN A 457 4.15 20.29 -9.64
N SER A 458 4.20 21.61 -9.87
CA SER A 458 5.15 22.28 -10.77
C SER A 458 6.42 22.80 -10.07
N LYS A 459 6.53 22.64 -8.76
CA LYS A 459 7.70 23.11 -7.98
C LYS A 459 8.89 22.16 -8.16
N ASN A 460 10.09 22.73 -8.08
CA ASN A 460 11.29 21.95 -7.93
C ASN A 460 11.38 21.43 -6.50
N ILE A 461 11.44 20.12 -6.36
CA ILE A 461 11.62 19.46 -5.07
C ILE A 461 12.91 18.65 -5.07
N GLU A 462 13.49 18.49 -3.88
CA GLU A 462 14.67 17.69 -3.65
C GLU A 462 14.50 16.89 -2.36
N ILE A 463 14.64 15.57 -2.47
CA ILE A 463 14.52 14.63 -1.37
C ILE A 463 15.77 13.74 -1.41
N HIS A 464 16.36 13.50 -0.24
CA HIS A 464 17.55 12.65 -0.17
C HIS A 464 17.19 11.19 -0.39
N ALA A 465 16.24 10.67 0.38
CA ALA A 465 15.67 9.35 0.17
C ALA A 465 14.19 9.30 0.59
N SER A 466 13.39 8.51 -0.09
CA SER A 466 12.00 8.30 0.34
C SER A 466 11.93 7.62 1.70
N MET A 467 12.72 6.57 1.91
CA MET A 467 12.73 5.84 3.18
C MET A 467 14.15 5.55 3.65
N GLN A 468 14.39 5.73 4.95
CA GLN A 468 15.62 5.27 5.61
C GLN A 468 15.31 4.41 6.83
N ILE A 469 15.90 3.23 6.90
CA ILE A 469 15.78 2.28 8.01
C ILE A 469 17.14 2.11 8.66
N ASN A 470 17.30 2.67 9.86
CA ASN A 470 18.53 2.57 10.65
C ASN A 470 18.39 1.60 11.82
N SER A 471 17.16 1.37 12.32
CA SER A 471 16.91 0.41 13.39
C SER A 471 17.13 -1.02 12.93
N ASN A 472 17.60 -1.87 13.85
CA ASN A 472 17.74 -3.31 13.61
C ASN A 472 16.38 -4.03 13.71
N ASN A 473 16.30 -5.26 13.16
CA ASN A 473 15.12 -6.14 13.26
C ASN A 473 13.82 -5.47 12.80
N VAL A 474 13.88 -4.63 11.77
CA VAL A 474 12.68 -4.07 11.13
C VAL A 474 12.09 -5.07 10.15
N VAL A 475 10.79 -5.25 10.18
CA VAL A 475 10.05 -6.03 9.19
C VAL A 475 9.24 -5.07 8.33
N GLY A 476 9.53 -5.05 7.03
CA GLY A 476 8.76 -4.33 6.03
C GLY A 476 7.89 -5.29 5.21
N ASP A 477 6.62 -4.93 4.99
CA ASP A 477 5.68 -5.78 4.30
C ASP A 477 4.81 -4.98 3.34
N HIS A 478 5.16 -5.01 2.07
CA HIS A 478 4.54 -4.27 0.98
C HIS A 478 4.83 -2.77 1.00
N PHE A 479 5.86 -2.37 0.25
CA PHE A 479 6.23 -0.99 0.00
C PHE A 479 6.14 -0.64 -1.49
N TRP A 480 5.64 0.54 -1.80
CA TRP A 480 5.89 1.17 -3.09
C TRP A 480 6.56 2.53 -2.88
N LEU A 481 7.81 2.62 -3.27
CA LEU A 481 8.63 3.83 -3.26
C LEU A 481 8.72 4.31 -4.70
N TRP A 482 8.19 5.49 -4.99
CA TRP A 482 7.99 5.94 -6.36
C TRP A 482 8.39 7.40 -6.54
N ARG A 483 9.42 7.63 -7.33
CA ARG A 483 9.64 8.93 -7.92
C ARG A 483 8.81 9.00 -9.20
N ALA A 484 7.73 9.76 -9.19
CA ALA A 484 6.69 9.72 -10.20
C ALA A 484 7.25 10.00 -11.61
N ASP A 485 7.20 8.99 -12.50
CA ASP A 485 7.62 9.10 -13.90
C ASP A 485 6.57 9.81 -14.76
N HIS A 486 5.35 9.93 -14.28
CA HIS A 486 4.25 10.67 -14.91
C HIS A 486 3.43 11.43 -13.85
N GLY A 487 2.49 12.27 -14.30
CA GLY A 487 1.66 13.09 -13.40
C GLY A 487 0.82 14.12 -14.16
N THR A 488 0.21 15.04 -13.43
CA THR A 488 -0.56 16.16 -14.01
C THR A 488 0.33 17.18 -14.73
N GLN A 489 1.59 17.23 -14.36
CA GLN A 489 2.60 18.13 -14.94
C GLN A 489 3.51 17.31 -15.88
N ARG A 490 3.09 17.10 -17.10
CA ARG A 490 3.93 16.45 -18.12
C ARG A 490 4.93 17.44 -18.71
N GLY A 491 6.20 17.07 -18.73
CA GLY A 491 7.23 17.89 -19.39
C GLY A 491 8.57 17.22 -19.38
N GLY A 492 8.84 16.34 -20.35
CA GLY A 492 10.14 15.81 -20.79
C GLY A 492 11.22 15.70 -19.71
N ASN A 493 12.46 16.04 -20.06
CA ASN A 493 13.62 16.07 -19.16
C ASN A 493 13.50 17.05 -17.97
N ALA A 494 12.47 17.90 -17.94
CA ALA A 494 12.26 18.81 -16.83
C ALA A 494 12.01 18.09 -15.49
N ARG A 495 11.56 16.84 -15.51
CA ARG A 495 11.36 16.03 -14.30
C ARG A 495 12.68 15.65 -13.63
N TRP A 496 13.71 15.34 -14.41
CA TRP A 496 15.04 15.03 -13.89
C TRP A 496 15.58 16.13 -12.95
N LEU A 497 15.34 17.38 -13.32
CA LEU A 497 15.75 18.53 -12.54
C LEU A 497 14.72 19.01 -11.51
N ARG A 498 13.48 18.59 -11.65
CA ARG A 498 12.37 19.13 -10.87
C ARG A 498 11.93 18.22 -9.71
N ASP A 499 11.73 16.95 -9.98
CA ASP A 499 11.31 15.96 -8.98
C ASP A 499 12.53 15.14 -8.57
N ARG A 500 13.47 15.77 -7.86
CA ARG A 500 14.75 15.14 -7.52
C ARG A 500 14.61 14.29 -6.26
N CYS A 501 14.94 13.01 -6.39
CA CYS A 501 15.13 12.12 -5.26
C CYS A 501 16.26 11.15 -5.58
N LYS A 502 17.25 11.10 -4.71
CA LYS A 502 18.44 10.28 -4.95
C LYS A 502 18.12 8.80 -4.81
N ASN A 503 17.64 8.37 -3.65
CA ASN A 503 17.44 6.96 -3.32
C ASN A 503 15.98 6.67 -2.95
N GLY A 504 15.51 5.49 -3.29
CA GLY A 504 14.21 5.00 -2.81
C GLY A 504 14.28 4.56 -1.36
N LEU A 505 15.13 3.58 -1.09
CA LEU A 505 15.32 2.99 0.23
C LEU A 505 16.81 2.95 0.59
N ILE A 506 17.14 3.37 1.81
CA ILE A 506 18.44 3.17 2.43
C ILE A 506 18.25 2.34 3.70
N VAL A 507 18.97 1.22 3.82
CA VAL A 507 18.95 0.35 4.99
C VAL A 507 20.34 0.29 5.61
N THR A 508 20.48 0.82 6.82
CA THR A 508 21.72 0.71 7.61
C THR A 508 21.56 -0.23 8.80
N GLY A 509 20.31 -0.53 9.18
CA GLY A 509 20.00 -1.46 10.27
C GLY A 509 20.30 -2.91 9.91
N ASP A 510 20.69 -3.69 10.92
CA ASP A 510 20.94 -5.13 10.82
C ASP A 510 19.65 -5.95 10.96
N GLU A 511 19.64 -7.19 10.45
CA GLU A 511 18.51 -8.14 10.56
C GLU A 511 17.19 -7.61 9.99
N VAL A 512 17.23 -6.62 9.09
CA VAL A 512 16.04 -6.10 8.43
C VAL A 512 15.50 -7.13 7.44
N THR A 513 14.18 -7.36 7.45
CA THR A 513 13.51 -8.29 6.55
C THR A 513 12.42 -7.56 5.76
N LEU A 514 12.50 -7.58 4.44
CA LEU A 514 11.54 -6.91 3.56
C LEU A 514 10.79 -7.92 2.69
N TYR A 515 9.48 -7.74 2.59
CA TYR A 515 8.57 -8.47 1.72
C TYR A 515 7.91 -7.51 0.73
N ALA A 516 7.74 -7.92 -0.53
CA ALA A 516 7.05 -7.14 -1.55
C ALA A 516 7.53 -5.68 -1.67
N LEU A 517 8.80 -5.50 -1.98
CA LEU A 517 9.39 -4.17 -2.21
C LEU A 517 9.24 -3.79 -3.69
N PHE A 518 8.62 -2.65 -3.93
CA PHE A 518 8.56 -1.98 -5.23
C PHE A 518 9.30 -0.64 -5.09
N ALA A 519 10.30 -0.38 -5.94
CA ALA A 519 11.09 0.85 -5.89
C ALA A 519 11.45 1.31 -7.30
N GLU A 520 11.06 2.55 -7.66
CA GLU A 520 11.05 2.97 -9.06
C GLU A 520 11.49 4.41 -9.28
N HIS A 521 12.29 4.59 -10.33
CA HIS A 521 12.65 5.85 -10.99
C HIS A 521 13.55 6.79 -10.19
N TYR A 522 14.21 6.34 -9.14
CA TYR A 522 15.14 7.17 -8.37
C TYR A 522 16.41 7.48 -9.16
N GLN A 523 17.04 8.61 -8.86
CA GLN A 523 18.15 9.12 -9.64
C GLN A 523 19.48 8.42 -9.34
N GLU A 524 19.60 7.80 -8.16
CA GLU A 524 20.73 6.98 -7.76
C GLU A 524 20.26 5.53 -7.50
N TYR A 525 20.70 4.87 -6.42
CA TYR A 525 20.27 3.51 -6.13
C TYR A 525 18.80 3.48 -5.69
N GLU A 526 18.01 2.61 -6.30
CA GLU A 526 16.63 2.40 -5.85
C GLU A 526 16.62 1.82 -4.43
N VAL A 527 17.51 0.86 -4.17
CA VAL A 527 17.75 0.27 -2.85
C VAL A 527 19.25 0.27 -2.58
N LEU A 528 19.66 0.96 -1.53
CA LEU A 528 21.01 0.96 -1.01
C LEU A 528 21.02 0.25 0.35
N TRP A 529 21.71 -0.89 0.44
CA TRP A 529 21.70 -1.73 1.62
C TRP A 529 23.09 -1.85 2.24
N LEU A 530 23.21 -1.39 3.49
CA LEU A 530 24.47 -1.38 4.27
C LEU A 530 24.42 -2.28 5.51
N GLY A 531 23.23 -2.70 5.95
CA GLY A 531 23.06 -3.51 7.16
C GLY A 531 23.40 -4.98 6.93
N GLU A 532 23.84 -5.65 7.98
CA GLU A 532 24.19 -7.07 7.98
C GLU A 532 22.96 -7.97 8.16
N ARG A 533 23.05 -9.21 7.66
CA ARG A 533 22.06 -10.29 7.83
C ARG A 533 20.66 -9.93 7.38
N GLY A 534 20.55 -9.00 6.40
CA GLY A 534 19.31 -8.58 5.81
C GLY A 534 18.67 -9.65 4.94
N ARG A 535 17.36 -9.51 4.70
CA ARG A 535 16.58 -10.37 3.81
C ARG A 535 15.61 -9.57 2.96
N THR A 536 15.55 -9.89 1.67
CA THR A 536 14.57 -9.29 0.76
C THR A 536 13.86 -10.38 -0.03
N TYR A 537 12.55 -10.46 0.15
CA TYR A 537 11.69 -11.39 -0.60
C TYR A 537 10.80 -10.59 -1.55
N PHE A 538 11.15 -10.65 -2.83
CA PHE A 538 10.59 -9.88 -3.91
C PHE A 538 11.04 -8.41 -3.97
N LEU A 539 11.71 -8.08 -5.06
CA LEU A 539 11.95 -6.70 -5.50
C LEU A 539 11.42 -6.53 -6.93
N GLN A 540 10.62 -5.49 -7.14
CA GLN A 540 10.31 -4.96 -8.46
C GLN A 540 10.93 -3.57 -8.58
N ASN A 541 11.62 -3.34 -9.68
CA ASN A 541 12.29 -2.09 -9.95
C ASN A 541 12.09 -1.64 -11.39
N GLU A 542 11.89 -0.35 -11.53
CA GLU A 542 12.00 0.34 -12.80
C GLU A 542 13.03 1.48 -12.67
N PRO A 543 14.12 1.49 -13.45
CA PRO A 543 15.09 2.58 -13.41
C PRO A 543 14.48 3.87 -13.97
N PRO A 544 15.05 5.05 -13.70
CA PRO A 544 14.50 6.32 -14.19
C PRO A 544 14.39 6.33 -15.72
N TYR A 545 13.23 6.72 -16.21
CA TYR A 545 12.94 6.85 -17.65
C TYR A 545 13.48 8.13 -18.27
N ASP A 546 13.76 9.13 -17.43
CA ASP A 546 14.02 10.52 -17.77
C ASP A 546 15.47 10.96 -17.57
N ALA A 547 16.40 10.02 -17.40
CA ALA A 547 17.83 10.31 -17.35
C ALA A 547 18.26 10.99 -18.67
N PRO A 548 18.75 12.26 -18.64
CA PRO A 548 18.93 13.03 -19.87
C PRO A 548 20.08 12.54 -20.74
N ASN A 549 21.10 12.00 -20.14
CA ASN A 549 22.27 11.42 -20.83
C ASN A 549 23.05 10.54 -19.85
N GLN A 550 24.03 9.79 -20.35
CA GLN A 550 24.83 8.88 -19.54
C GLN A 550 25.68 9.61 -18.49
N ALA A 551 26.22 10.78 -18.82
CA ALA A 551 27.05 11.54 -17.89
C ALA A 551 26.27 12.02 -16.65
N SER A 552 24.98 12.30 -16.83
CA SER A 552 24.07 12.67 -15.74
C SER A 552 23.60 11.48 -14.90
N TRP A 553 23.80 10.24 -15.39
CA TRP A 553 23.37 9.03 -14.73
C TRP A 553 24.45 7.95 -14.78
N SER A 554 25.49 8.14 -13.97
CA SER A 554 26.62 7.22 -13.81
C SER A 554 27.06 7.19 -12.35
N SER A 555 27.26 5.99 -11.83
CA SER A 555 27.70 5.75 -10.45
C SER A 555 29.22 5.60 -10.35
N GLN A 556 29.75 5.41 -9.14
CA GLN A 556 31.16 5.18 -8.85
C GLN A 556 32.07 6.28 -9.42
N GLY A 557 31.69 7.55 -9.23
CA GLY A 557 32.44 8.69 -9.74
C GLY A 557 32.47 8.75 -11.29
N GLY A 558 31.40 8.31 -11.94
CA GLY A 558 31.27 8.31 -13.41
C GLY A 558 31.86 7.08 -14.11
N ARG A 559 32.36 6.10 -13.37
CA ARG A 559 33.03 4.91 -13.93
C ARG A 559 32.05 3.80 -14.34
N VAL A 560 30.82 3.82 -13.82
CA VAL A 560 29.79 2.80 -14.04
C VAL A 560 28.55 3.45 -14.62
N ASN A 561 28.06 2.93 -15.74
CA ASN A 561 26.84 3.43 -16.36
C ASN A 561 25.61 3.09 -15.49
N GLY A 562 24.86 4.11 -15.12
CA GLY A 562 23.67 4.00 -14.30
C GLY A 562 23.94 3.57 -12.85
N TYR A 563 22.86 3.30 -12.13
CA TYR A 563 22.87 2.80 -10.75
C TYR A 563 22.13 1.46 -10.71
N ALA A 564 22.65 0.50 -9.96
CA ALA A 564 21.96 -0.78 -9.75
C ALA A 564 20.61 -0.60 -9.06
N ALA A 565 19.63 -1.42 -9.39
CA ALA A 565 18.33 -1.43 -8.71
C ALA A 565 18.46 -1.75 -7.22
N PHE A 566 19.41 -2.62 -6.90
CA PHE A 566 19.76 -3.03 -5.54
C PHE A 566 21.28 -3.06 -5.44
N LYS A 567 21.82 -2.21 -4.61
CA LYS A 567 23.23 -2.17 -4.26
C LYS A 567 23.38 -2.68 -2.84
N LEU A 568 23.98 -3.85 -2.68
CA LEU A 568 24.46 -4.34 -1.40
C LEU A 568 25.89 -3.87 -1.20
N ALA A 569 26.15 -3.16 -0.12
CA ALA A 569 27.45 -2.55 0.16
C ALA A 569 28.57 -3.59 0.28
N ASN A 570 29.79 -3.23 -0.13
CA ASN A 570 30.91 -4.20 -0.21
C ASN A 570 31.36 -4.76 1.14
N HIS A 571 31.10 -4.05 2.24
CA HIS A 571 31.42 -4.52 3.60
C HIS A 571 30.42 -5.57 4.14
N VAL A 572 29.21 -5.71 3.54
CA VAL A 572 28.19 -6.65 4.01
C VAL A 572 28.66 -8.08 3.75
N LYS A 573 28.65 -8.89 4.79
CA LYS A 573 29.14 -10.27 4.78
C LYS A 573 28.05 -11.31 4.66
N GLU A 574 26.81 -10.96 5.07
CA GLU A 574 25.68 -11.88 5.05
C GLU A 574 24.40 -11.18 4.61
N HIS A 575 23.77 -11.70 3.56
CA HIS A 575 22.48 -11.20 3.04
C HIS A 575 21.78 -12.28 2.22
N HIS A 576 20.44 -12.27 2.21
CA HIS A 576 19.67 -13.19 1.40
C HIS A 576 18.51 -12.49 0.69
N SER A 577 18.50 -12.50 -0.64
CA SER A 577 17.40 -11.97 -1.47
C SER A 577 16.90 -13.03 -2.44
N ILE A 578 15.56 -13.06 -2.65
CA ILE A 578 14.93 -13.98 -3.60
C ILE A 578 13.87 -13.23 -4.42
N GLY A 579 13.83 -13.46 -5.73
CA GLY A 579 12.82 -12.89 -6.61
C GLY A 579 13.03 -11.41 -6.87
N MET A 580 14.07 -11.07 -7.61
CA MET A 580 14.45 -9.69 -7.90
C MET A 580 14.31 -9.40 -9.39
N GLY A 581 13.54 -8.35 -9.72
CA GLY A 581 13.31 -7.92 -11.10
C GLY A 581 13.65 -6.46 -11.36
N SER A 582 14.33 -6.15 -12.47
CA SER A 582 14.56 -4.79 -12.95
C SER A 582 14.09 -4.64 -14.39
N TYR A 583 13.17 -3.70 -14.61
CA TYR A 583 12.37 -3.55 -15.83
C TYR A 583 12.61 -2.17 -16.43
N ALA A 584 13.28 -2.09 -17.59
CA ALA A 584 13.72 -0.81 -18.13
C ALA A 584 12.88 -0.32 -19.30
N VAL A 585 12.60 0.99 -19.27
CA VAL A 585 12.17 1.80 -20.41
C VAL A 585 13.14 2.96 -20.53
N PHE A 586 13.98 2.96 -21.57
CA PHE A 586 14.99 3.99 -21.78
C PHE A 586 14.51 4.96 -22.87
N THR A 587 13.71 5.94 -22.47
CA THR A 587 13.15 6.95 -23.38
C THR A 587 13.88 8.29 -23.30
N GLY A 588 15.04 8.33 -22.63
CA GLY A 588 15.89 9.52 -22.49
C GLY A 588 16.25 10.16 -23.84
N THR A 589 16.39 11.47 -23.88
CA THR A 589 16.50 12.26 -25.12
C THR A 589 17.76 12.00 -25.93
N ASP A 590 18.86 11.62 -25.30
CA ASP A 590 20.12 11.37 -25.98
C ASP A 590 20.33 9.90 -26.40
N GLY A 591 19.32 9.09 -26.29
CA GLY A 591 19.14 7.82 -26.98
C GLY A 591 19.96 6.63 -26.51
N ASN A 592 21.03 6.79 -25.74
CA ASN A 592 21.99 5.72 -25.41
C ASN A 592 22.34 5.65 -23.91
N VAL A 593 21.36 5.87 -23.04
CA VAL A 593 21.57 5.68 -21.62
C VAL A 593 21.52 4.19 -21.31
N ASN A 594 22.59 3.66 -20.73
CA ASN A 594 22.71 2.25 -20.34
C ASN A 594 22.86 2.11 -18.83
N LYS A 595 22.55 0.94 -18.33
CA LYS A 595 22.76 0.50 -16.95
C LYS A 595 23.71 -0.69 -16.97
N SER A 596 24.83 -0.60 -16.27
CA SER A 596 25.86 -1.66 -16.30
C SER A 596 25.37 -2.96 -15.67
N ASN A 597 24.73 -2.88 -14.51
CA ASN A 597 24.20 -4.03 -13.79
C ASN A 597 22.77 -3.79 -13.30
N GLY A 598 21.93 -4.80 -13.37
CA GLY A 598 20.63 -4.79 -12.68
C GLY A 598 20.80 -4.72 -11.17
N PHE A 599 21.73 -5.53 -10.64
CA PHE A 599 22.01 -5.69 -9.23
C PHE A 599 23.52 -5.67 -8.98
N GLU A 600 23.92 -5.25 -7.78
CA GLU A 600 25.31 -5.25 -7.32
C GLU A 600 25.41 -5.78 -5.89
N ALA A 601 26.34 -6.71 -5.67
CA ALA A 601 26.54 -7.35 -4.37
C ALA A 601 28.00 -7.70 -4.15
N PRO A 602 28.49 -7.72 -2.87
CA PRO A 602 29.84 -8.13 -2.57
C PRO A 602 30.06 -9.62 -2.84
N ASN A 603 31.31 -9.97 -3.03
CA ASN A 603 31.75 -11.35 -3.17
C ASN A 603 32.00 -11.95 -1.76
N SER A 604 30.96 -12.44 -1.12
CA SER A 604 30.99 -13.01 0.22
C SER A 604 30.24 -14.36 0.28
N PRO A 605 30.77 -15.36 1.01
CA PRO A 605 30.21 -16.72 1.00
C PRO A 605 28.78 -16.83 1.59
N LYS A 606 28.36 -15.85 2.38
CA LYS A 606 27.02 -15.83 2.97
C LYS A 606 26.10 -14.79 2.32
N VAL A 607 26.54 -14.17 1.22
CA VAL A 607 25.68 -13.33 0.40
C VAL A 607 25.07 -14.20 -0.70
N LYS A 608 23.73 -14.25 -0.74
CA LYS A 608 22.96 -15.01 -1.74
C LYS A 608 21.86 -14.14 -2.33
N LEU A 609 21.89 -13.99 -3.65
CA LEU A 609 20.80 -13.37 -4.40
C LEU A 609 20.27 -14.42 -5.39
N GLU A 610 18.98 -14.71 -5.29
CA GLU A 610 18.35 -15.80 -6.03
C GLU A 610 17.22 -15.28 -6.94
N LYS A 611 16.99 -15.97 -8.05
CA LYS A 611 15.89 -15.71 -8.96
C LYS A 611 15.84 -14.25 -9.44
N MET A 612 16.98 -13.76 -9.92
CA MET A 612 17.08 -12.42 -10.50
C MET A 612 16.68 -12.42 -11.98
N CYS A 613 15.97 -11.36 -12.42
CA CYS A 613 15.67 -11.12 -13.82
C CYS A 613 15.81 -9.65 -14.20
N ILE A 614 16.21 -9.40 -15.44
CA ILE A 614 16.20 -8.07 -16.05
C ILE A 614 15.52 -8.13 -17.42
N THR A 615 14.80 -7.08 -17.77
CA THR A 615 14.24 -6.93 -19.11
C THR A 615 14.19 -5.47 -19.52
N ARG A 616 14.09 -5.24 -20.83
CA ARG A 616 13.83 -3.92 -21.41
C ARG A 616 12.54 -3.99 -22.21
N PHE A 617 11.61 -3.09 -21.93
CA PHE A 617 10.35 -3.00 -22.66
C PHE A 617 10.45 -2.06 -23.86
N SER A 618 11.20 -0.96 -23.75
CA SER A 618 11.37 -0.01 -24.86
C SER A 618 12.60 0.88 -24.71
N GLY A 619 12.88 1.67 -25.75
CA GLY A 619 14.00 2.60 -25.81
C GLY A 619 15.32 1.96 -26.30
N PRO A 620 16.32 2.78 -26.69
CA PRO A 620 17.58 2.31 -27.28
C PRO A 620 18.59 1.78 -26.25
N GLY A 621 18.51 2.20 -24.97
CA GLY A 621 19.42 1.77 -23.91
C GLY A 621 19.21 0.32 -23.47
N ASN A 622 20.12 -0.20 -22.66
CA ASN A 622 20.07 -1.57 -22.17
C ASN A 622 20.55 -1.68 -20.72
N ILE A 623 20.06 -2.71 -20.01
CA ILE A 623 20.74 -3.24 -18.83
C ILE A 623 21.75 -4.27 -19.35
N GLN A 624 23.04 -4.05 -19.09
CA GLN A 624 24.12 -4.80 -19.75
C GLN A 624 24.36 -6.16 -19.09
N ASN A 625 24.12 -6.27 -17.77
CA ASN A 625 24.30 -7.51 -17.02
C ASN A 625 23.22 -7.64 -15.94
N VAL A 626 22.93 -8.87 -15.54
CA VAL A 626 22.00 -9.11 -14.42
C VAL A 626 22.64 -8.65 -13.11
N ILE A 627 23.84 -9.15 -12.80
CA ILE A 627 24.57 -8.82 -11.57
C ILE A 627 26.07 -8.87 -11.80
N ASN A 628 26.82 -7.87 -11.33
CA ASN A 628 28.29 -7.85 -11.28
C ASN A 628 28.98 -8.33 -12.57
N GLY A 629 28.51 -7.92 -13.72
CA GLY A 629 29.08 -8.28 -15.03
C GLY A 629 28.67 -9.65 -15.57
N ILE A 630 27.75 -10.37 -14.93
CA ILE A 630 27.24 -11.67 -15.39
C ILE A 630 25.77 -11.64 -15.75
N GLY A 631 25.31 -12.64 -16.52
CA GLY A 631 23.92 -12.88 -16.88
C GLY A 631 23.51 -12.27 -18.24
N GLY A 632 24.34 -11.42 -18.85
CA GLY A 632 24.17 -10.88 -20.21
C GLY A 632 23.17 -9.73 -20.30
N SER A 633 23.07 -9.14 -21.51
CA SER A 633 22.39 -7.89 -21.81
C SER A 633 20.93 -8.08 -22.26
N THR A 634 20.07 -7.13 -21.87
CA THR A 634 18.68 -7.03 -22.34
C THR A 634 18.54 -6.71 -23.83
N ALA A 635 19.63 -6.39 -24.51
CA ALA A 635 19.65 -6.24 -25.99
C ALA A 635 19.13 -7.49 -26.72
N THR A 636 19.25 -8.67 -26.11
CA THR A 636 18.80 -9.95 -26.64
C THR A 636 17.66 -10.59 -25.83
N GLY A 637 16.81 -9.75 -25.21
CA GLY A 637 15.62 -10.17 -24.47
C GLY A 637 15.87 -10.32 -22.96
N VAL A 638 14.92 -10.96 -22.29
CA VAL A 638 14.96 -11.19 -20.83
C VAL A 638 16.20 -11.98 -20.44
N LYS A 639 16.88 -11.54 -19.40
CA LYS A 639 18.03 -12.22 -18.82
C LYS A 639 17.76 -12.61 -17.38
N ARG A 640 18.34 -13.75 -16.97
CA ARG A 640 18.12 -14.32 -15.65
C ARG A 640 19.43 -14.86 -15.07
N VAL A 641 19.56 -14.72 -13.75
CA VAL A 641 20.57 -15.42 -12.96
C VAL A 641 19.85 -16.12 -11.83
N ALA A 642 19.94 -17.44 -11.79
CA ALA A 642 19.21 -18.26 -10.82
C ALA A 642 19.75 -18.06 -9.39
N LEU A 643 21.09 -17.96 -9.26
CA LEU A 643 21.77 -17.80 -7.99
C LEU A 643 23.08 -17.03 -8.21
N TYR A 644 23.30 -16.01 -7.39
CA TYR A 644 24.59 -15.39 -7.19
C TYR A 644 25.06 -15.67 -5.76
N THR A 645 26.28 -16.13 -5.62
CA THR A 645 26.94 -16.38 -4.34
C THR A 645 28.47 -16.23 -4.48
N ASN A 646 29.20 -16.50 -3.47
CA ASN A 646 30.66 -16.36 -3.38
C ASN A 646 31.42 -16.83 -4.63
N GLY A 647 32.15 -15.95 -5.28
CA GLY A 647 32.98 -16.24 -6.46
C GLY A 647 32.30 -16.15 -7.80
N ASP A 648 31.00 -15.94 -7.85
CA ASP A 648 30.25 -15.75 -9.09
C ASP A 648 30.33 -14.29 -9.52
N GLY A 649 31.21 -13.98 -10.46
CA GLY A 649 31.34 -12.64 -11.00
C GLY A 649 32.44 -11.78 -10.36
N LYS A 650 32.64 -10.60 -10.93
CA LYS A 650 33.61 -9.63 -10.44
C LYS A 650 32.94 -8.73 -9.40
N GLN A 651 33.60 -8.53 -8.27
CA GLN A 651 33.25 -7.46 -7.36
C GLN A 651 33.34 -6.14 -8.16
N PRO A 652 32.30 -5.29 -8.15
CA PRO A 652 32.22 -4.22 -9.14
C PRO A 652 33.35 -3.20 -9.04
N TYR A 653 33.85 -2.88 -7.84
CA TYR A 653 34.96 -1.95 -7.61
C TYR A 653 35.47 -2.07 -6.18
N ASP A 654 36.77 -1.86 -5.98
CA ASP A 654 37.42 -1.96 -4.65
C ASP A 654 37.08 -0.77 -3.74
N GLU A 655 36.65 0.36 -4.32
CA GLU A 655 36.28 1.58 -3.61
C GLU A 655 34.81 1.94 -3.82
N GLU A 656 34.12 2.25 -2.76
CA GLU A 656 32.71 2.63 -2.74
C GLU A 656 32.58 4.16 -2.72
N PHE A 657 32.65 4.79 -3.89
CA PHE A 657 32.67 6.25 -4.02
C PHE A 657 31.35 6.96 -3.69
N ASP A 658 30.22 6.26 -3.85
CA ASP A 658 28.89 6.85 -3.73
C ASP A 658 28.13 6.37 -2.50
N LEU A 659 28.80 5.64 -1.60
CA LEU A 659 28.13 5.17 -0.41
C LEU A 659 28.19 6.23 0.69
N PRO A 660 27.04 6.59 1.23
CA PRO A 660 27.01 7.43 2.41
C PRO A 660 27.59 6.68 3.61
N ASN A 661 28.51 7.30 4.32
CA ASN A 661 28.86 6.83 5.67
C ASN A 661 27.64 7.04 6.57
N ARG A 662 27.42 6.16 7.56
CA ARG A 662 26.46 6.44 8.65
C ARG A 662 26.62 7.87 9.20
N GLU A 663 27.84 8.38 9.23
CA GLU A 663 28.23 9.71 9.70
C GLU A 663 27.95 10.86 8.72
N SER A 664 27.75 10.58 7.43
CA SER A 664 27.58 11.62 6.38
C SER A 664 26.16 12.10 6.17
N TYR A 665 25.18 11.53 6.88
CA TYR A 665 23.79 12.03 6.86
C TYR A 665 23.61 13.04 7.99
N PRO A 666 23.31 14.33 7.67
CA PRO A 666 23.10 15.32 8.71
C PRO A 666 21.89 14.94 9.57
N VAL A 667 22.16 14.49 10.79
CA VAL A 667 21.17 14.57 11.85
C VAL A 667 21.18 15.99 12.37
N ARG A 668 20.10 16.68 12.16
CA ARG A 668 19.84 17.89 12.94
C ARG A 668 18.53 17.66 13.69
N HIS A 669 18.67 17.71 15.01
CA HIS A 669 17.61 17.65 15.99
C HIS A 669 16.61 18.82 15.84
#